data_8fcf139cd1f035d09d62f6f1c79a4128
#
_entry.id   8fcf139cd1f035d09d62f6f1c79a4128
#
_cell.length_a   1.000
_cell.length_b   1.000
_cell.length_c   1.000
_cell.angle_alpha   90.00
_cell.angle_beta   90.00
_cell.angle_gamma   90.00
#
_symmetry.space_group_name_H-M   'P 1'
#
loop_
_entity.id
_entity.type
_entity.pdbx_description
1 polymer ?
#
loop_
_entity_poly.entity_id
_entity_poly.type
_entity_poly.pdbx_seq_one_letter_code
_entity_poly.pdbx_strand_id
1 'polypeptide(L)'
;MKSTYLVLWSVLCGWTFAQTPRLVLYEEFTGENCPPCASTNPALNALLASPTNTPKVQAIKWQVPIPSAPSNTWSLYKTNQVEIDWRWKSLASGGYGYTPAINSAPSSKIDGREATVFGAASGHPANLNSNVIATAQSYTSAFSVTMNRAWDPSGSAVNLTVNIQASANFNAVGNLVFRTVMIERVIDFSVAPGTNGEKHFEDIAIKSFPTLQSGVAMASNWTIGQTQTFTLNCPIPSYCRKKEEIAFVGFIQDDGNQQVAQCVRADRQALLYDAKAVAARVEPVCSSTLAPLVYIQNNGLNTITNMTLTPYLDGVIQAPYSWSGNLTAGSEASITMGSMPTPTANGAHTFSYQITALNANDFNTSNNAARVSFLVANSYAPSPLTEGFSSAIFPPSNGFVVVNPDGGASWTRVTNAGGFNLTMQSAKYDFYSNTVLGDKDELILPPVDLSGANAPSLMFDIAYAQRNANSNDQLEIFASSNCGATWTSVFSQSGAMMTIVPPVSGIAYVPDANDPTHWRNELVTLTGFNTSNVLIKMVTTNGNGNNLYIDNINLEQSSPTALHSLESLSEVLTLGPNPSASQFKLSFQNESTAPIQVLIMDVAGKCVWNQTYSSASSVLVQHQLPAGSYQLKINRENAHWIKSIIVNP
;
A
#
# COMPACT_ATOMS: atom_id res chain seq x y z
N MET A 1 -41.21 84.45 -10.30
CA MET A 1 -41.24 83.11 -10.87
C MET A 1 -39.87 82.78 -11.41
N LYS A 2 -39.11 81.94 -10.69
CA LYS A 2 -37.80 81.44 -11.16
C LYS A 2 -37.99 80.00 -11.54
N SER A 3 -37.91 79.67 -12.85
CA SER A 3 -37.92 78.33 -13.36
C SER A 3 -36.54 77.70 -13.22
N THR A 4 -36.47 76.61 -12.45
CA THR A 4 -35.28 75.82 -12.30
C THR A 4 -35.37 74.65 -13.29
N TYR A 5 -34.46 74.59 -14.29
CA TYR A 5 -34.32 73.43 -15.20
C TYR A 5 -33.47 72.35 -14.53
N LEU A 6 -34.08 71.21 -14.32
CA LEU A 6 -33.39 69.97 -13.86
C LEU A 6 -32.81 69.29 -15.09
N VAL A 7 -31.48 69.26 -15.22
CA VAL A 7 -30.79 68.50 -16.24
C VAL A 7 -30.55 67.06 -15.71
N LEU A 8 -31.28 66.13 -16.27
CA LEU A 8 -31.12 64.71 -15.96
C LEU A 8 -29.89 64.18 -16.72
N TRP A 9 -28.78 63.92 -16.02
CA TRP A 9 -27.64 63.21 -16.56
C TRP A 9 -27.94 61.72 -16.53
N SER A 10 -28.24 61.09 -17.69
CA SER A 10 -28.27 59.65 -17.84
C SER A 10 -26.83 59.12 -17.89
N VAL A 11 -26.37 58.51 -16.80
CA VAL A 11 -25.13 57.74 -16.79
C VAL A 11 -25.39 56.46 -17.57
N LEU A 12 -24.96 56.42 -18.83
CA LEU A 12 -24.80 55.14 -19.55
C LEU A 12 -23.68 54.37 -18.89
N CYS A 13 -24.03 53.39 -18.02
CA CYS A 13 -23.12 52.39 -17.53
C CYS A 13 -22.78 51.46 -18.74
N GLY A 14 -21.75 51.81 -19.50
CA GLY A 14 -21.22 50.95 -20.51
C GLY A 14 -20.64 49.72 -19.82
N TRP A 15 -21.23 48.56 -20.07
CA TRP A 15 -20.68 47.28 -19.66
C TRP A 15 -19.41 47.06 -20.47
N THR A 16 -18.26 47.37 -19.92
CA THR A 16 -16.97 47.00 -20.51
C THR A 16 -16.78 45.51 -20.26
N PHE A 17 -16.99 44.70 -21.26
CA PHE A 17 -16.58 43.29 -21.22
C PHE A 17 -15.05 43.26 -21.26
N ALA A 18 -14.43 43.01 -20.11
CA ALA A 18 -13.01 42.73 -20.08
C ALA A 18 -12.76 41.32 -20.68
N GLN A 19 -11.72 41.20 -21.47
CA GLN A 19 -11.30 39.88 -21.99
C GLN A 19 -11.06 38.91 -20.82
N THR A 20 -11.52 37.67 -20.99
CA THR A 20 -11.46 36.65 -19.95
C THR A 20 -10.04 36.17 -19.70
N PRO A 21 -9.60 36.00 -18.43
CA PRO A 21 -8.34 35.34 -18.12
C PRO A 21 -8.31 33.94 -18.73
N ARG A 22 -7.18 33.55 -19.26
CA ARG A 22 -6.99 32.23 -19.86
C ARG A 22 -6.67 31.19 -18.78
N LEU A 23 -7.30 30.02 -18.86
CA LEU A 23 -6.76 28.79 -18.31
C LEU A 23 -5.93 28.11 -19.40
N VAL A 24 -4.66 27.87 -19.15
CA VAL A 24 -3.71 27.30 -20.12
C VAL A 24 -3.95 25.80 -20.25
N LEU A 25 -4.09 25.31 -21.47
CA LEU A 25 -4.06 23.85 -21.73
C LEU A 25 -2.61 23.40 -21.92
N TYR A 26 -2.14 22.50 -21.06
CA TYR A 26 -0.87 21.82 -21.20
C TYR A 26 -1.10 20.38 -21.64
N GLU A 27 -0.64 20.00 -22.81
CA GLU A 27 -0.71 18.62 -23.29
C GLU A 27 0.68 18.00 -23.25
N GLU A 28 0.80 16.89 -22.55
CA GLU A 28 2.01 16.08 -22.51
C GLU A 28 1.80 14.80 -23.34
N PHE A 29 2.76 14.49 -24.19
CA PHE A 29 2.86 13.23 -24.91
C PHE A 29 3.96 12.41 -24.27
N THR A 30 3.57 11.50 -23.41
CA THR A 30 4.42 10.65 -22.57
C THR A 30 4.18 9.18 -22.88
N GLY A 31 4.96 8.25 -22.34
CA GLY A 31 4.79 6.83 -22.70
C GLY A 31 5.23 5.85 -21.62
N GLU A 32 4.46 4.79 -21.46
CA GLU A 32 4.68 3.73 -20.45
C GLU A 32 5.97 2.92 -20.72
N ASN A 33 6.50 2.95 -21.95
CA ASN A 33 7.78 2.32 -22.33
C ASN A 33 8.92 3.34 -22.50
N CYS A 34 8.74 4.58 -22.05
CA CYS A 34 9.64 5.69 -22.26
C CYS A 34 10.45 5.99 -20.96
N PRO A 35 11.74 5.59 -20.85
CA PRO A 35 12.52 5.85 -19.66
C PRO A 35 12.70 7.35 -19.33
N PRO A 36 12.94 8.26 -20.31
CA PRO A 36 13.00 9.70 -20.02
C PRO A 36 11.67 10.25 -19.47
N CYS A 37 10.52 9.67 -19.85
CA CYS A 37 9.21 10.07 -19.33
C CYS A 37 9.11 9.79 -17.81
N ALA A 38 9.42 8.56 -17.40
CA ALA A 38 9.40 8.17 -15.99
C ALA A 38 10.31 9.04 -15.11
N SER A 39 11.45 9.50 -15.62
CA SER A 39 12.35 10.39 -14.87
C SER A 39 11.88 11.85 -14.86
N THR A 40 11.10 12.30 -15.83
CA THR A 40 10.63 13.69 -15.96
C THR A 40 9.31 13.93 -15.23
N ASN A 41 8.39 12.98 -15.29
CA ASN A 41 7.02 13.12 -14.79
C ASN A 41 6.92 13.54 -13.31
N PRO A 42 7.73 13.05 -12.36
CA PRO A 42 7.61 13.47 -10.96
C PRO A 42 7.85 14.97 -10.75
N ALA A 43 8.85 15.54 -11.41
CA ALA A 43 9.15 16.97 -11.31
C ALA A 43 8.09 17.82 -12.01
N LEU A 44 7.59 17.38 -13.15
CA LEU A 44 6.48 18.02 -13.87
C LEU A 44 5.20 18.02 -13.02
N ASN A 45 4.82 16.88 -12.42
CA ASN A 45 3.64 16.77 -11.56
C ASN A 45 3.74 17.74 -10.39
N ALA A 46 4.87 17.80 -9.70
CA ALA A 46 5.11 18.74 -8.61
C ALA A 46 5.00 20.21 -9.05
N LEU A 47 5.49 20.55 -10.25
CA LEU A 47 5.35 21.89 -10.82
C LEU A 47 3.89 22.26 -11.09
N LEU A 48 3.14 21.37 -11.74
CA LEU A 48 1.72 21.57 -12.08
C LEU A 48 0.83 21.65 -10.83
N ALA A 49 1.12 20.81 -9.83
CA ALA A 49 0.37 20.77 -8.56
C ALA A 49 0.69 21.95 -7.62
N SER A 50 1.72 22.75 -7.92
CA SER A 50 2.06 23.88 -7.04
C SER A 50 0.90 24.89 -6.95
N PRO A 51 0.62 25.47 -5.75
CA PRO A 51 -0.49 26.42 -5.56
C PRO A 51 -0.45 27.66 -6.48
N THR A 52 0.75 28.02 -6.96
CA THR A 52 0.95 29.14 -7.87
C THR A 52 0.59 28.82 -9.32
N ASN A 53 0.63 27.53 -9.72
CA ASN A 53 0.39 27.09 -11.10
C ASN A 53 -0.96 26.44 -11.28
N THR A 54 -1.47 25.68 -10.31
CA THR A 54 -2.78 25.00 -10.36
C THR A 54 -3.94 25.88 -10.86
N PRO A 55 -4.08 27.17 -10.47
CA PRO A 55 -5.17 28.01 -10.99
C PRO A 55 -4.94 28.50 -12.42
N LYS A 56 -3.75 28.30 -12.99
CA LYS A 56 -3.33 28.87 -14.28
C LYS A 56 -3.28 27.86 -15.41
N VAL A 57 -3.05 26.58 -15.10
CA VAL A 57 -2.80 25.53 -16.08
C VAL A 57 -3.59 24.27 -15.75
N GLN A 58 -4.09 23.61 -16.78
CA GLN A 58 -4.65 22.27 -16.72
C GLN A 58 -3.92 21.35 -17.68
N ALA A 59 -3.45 20.22 -17.17
CA ALA A 59 -2.78 19.22 -17.97
C ALA A 59 -3.74 18.16 -18.52
N ILE A 60 -3.39 17.61 -19.68
CA ILE A 60 -3.85 16.34 -20.22
C ILE A 60 -2.61 15.56 -20.65
N LYS A 61 -2.44 14.34 -20.15
CA LYS A 61 -1.31 13.49 -20.51
C LYS A 61 -1.77 12.33 -21.40
N TRP A 62 -1.21 12.28 -22.59
CA TRP A 62 -1.49 11.29 -23.62
C TRP A 62 -0.39 10.22 -23.58
N GLN A 63 -0.78 8.97 -23.28
CA GLN A 63 0.15 7.83 -23.19
C GLN A 63 0.47 7.29 -24.58
N VAL A 64 1.42 7.90 -25.28
CA VAL A 64 1.78 7.54 -26.65
C VAL A 64 2.69 6.31 -26.74
N PRO A 65 2.65 5.55 -27.86
CA PRO A 65 3.46 4.34 -28.03
C PRO A 65 4.88 4.67 -28.51
N ILE A 66 5.58 5.57 -27.82
CA ILE A 66 6.94 6.01 -28.13
C ILE A 66 7.85 5.72 -26.92
N PRO A 67 8.96 4.96 -27.09
CA PRO A 67 9.52 4.40 -28.32
C PRO A 67 8.77 3.18 -28.86
N SER A 68 7.92 2.55 -28.07
CA SER A 68 7.13 1.38 -28.46
C SER A 68 5.84 1.28 -27.67
N ALA A 69 4.85 0.56 -28.21
CA ALA A 69 3.61 0.27 -27.48
C ALA A 69 3.86 -0.73 -26.34
N PRO A 70 3.21 -0.56 -25.18
CA PRO A 70 3.21 -1.57 -24.12
C PRO A 70 2.62 -2.90 -24.61
N SER A 71 3.12 -4.02 -24.07
CA SER A 71 2.59 -5.35 -24.38
C SER A 71 1.27 -5.64 -23.66
N ASN A 72 1.10 -5.11 -22.46
CA ASN A 72 -0.07 -5.32 -21.62
C ASN A 72 -1.34 -4.72 -22.23
N THR A 73 -2.41 -5.53 -22.35
CA THR A 73 -3.71 -5.09 -22.88
C THR A 73 -4.42 -4.09 -21.97
N TRP A 74 -4.11 -4.09 -20.68
CA TRP A 74 -4.65 -3.19 -19.66
C TRP A 74 -3.85 -1.90 -19.50
N SER A 75 -2.82 -1.66 -20.31
CA SER A 75 -2.03 -0.43 -20.30
C SER A 75 -2.87 0.79 -20.63
N LEU A 76 -2.42 1.97 -20.20
CA LEU A 76 -3.11 3.23 -20.43
C LEU A 76 -3.21 3.57 -21.92
N TYR A 77 -2.17 3.27 -22.71
CA TYR A 77 -2.21 3.40 -24.16
C TYR A 77 -3.24 2.45 -24.79
N LYS A 78 -3.17 1.15 -24.46
CA LYS A 78 -4.01 0.14 -25.10
C LYS A 78 -5.51 0.35 -24.86
N THR A 79 -5.87 0.80 -23.66
CA THR A 79 -7.28 1.03 -23.28
C THR A 79 -7.90 2.24 -23.99
N ASN A 80 -7.11 3.25 -24.39
CA ASN A 80 -7.59 4.43 -25.10
C ASN A 80 -6.85 4.69 -26.44
N GLN A 81 -6.37 3.64 -27.08
CA GLN A 81 -5.51 3.73 -28.26
C GLN A 81 -6.08 4.60 -29.37
N VAL A 82 -7.37 4.48 -29.68
CA VAL A 82 -8.00 5.17 -30.81
C VAL A 82 -7.90 6.70 -30.69
N GLU A 83 -8.16 7.25 -29.50
CA GLU A 83 -8.12 8.69 -29.28
C GLU A 83 -6.70 9.20 -29.12
N ILE A 84 -5.84 8.42 -28.44
CA ILE A 84 -4.42 8.74 -28.31
C ILE A 84 -3.77 8.77 -29.69
N ASP A 85 -3.99 7.73 -30.50
CA ASP A 85 -3.45 7.66 -31.87
C ASP A 85 -3.91 8.84 -32.71
N TRP A 86 -5.18 9.21 -32.64
CA TRP A 86 -5.68 10.37 -33.35
C TRP A 86 -4.99 11.67 -32.88
N ARG A 87 -4.75 11.83 -31.58
CA ARG A 87 -4.19 13.10 -31.05
C ARG A 87 -2.75 13.34 -31.41
N TRP A 88 -1.90 12.31 -31.43
CA TRP A 88 -0.47 12.47 -31.63
C TRP A 88 0.01 12.22 -33.07
N LYS A 89 -0.68 11.39 -33.85
CA LYS A 89 -0.27 11.01 -35.21
C LYS A 89 -0.36 12.18 -36.18
N SER A 90 0.46 12.10 -37.26
CA SER A 90 0.38 13.03 -38.37
C SER A 90 -0.91 12.87 -39.17
N LEU A 91 -1.30 13.91 -39.92
CA LEU A 91 -2.46 13.85 -40.86
C LEU A 91 -2.36 12.69 -41.84
N ALA A 92 -1.14 12.45 -42.39
CA ALA A 92 -0.90 11.34 -43.31
C ALA A 92 -1.14 9.96 -42.67
N SER A 93 -1.05 9.86 -41.35
CA SER A 93 -1.31 8.65 -40.58
C SER A 93 -2.73 8.63 -39.95
N GLY A 94 -3.63 9.52 -40.39
CA GLY A 94 -5.00 9.61 -39.88
C GLY A 94 -5.12 10.29 -38.52
N GLY A 95 -4.11 11.02 -38.08
CA GLY A 95 -4.09 11.75 -36.82
C GLY A 95 -4.50 13.21 -36.94
N TYR A 96 -4.46 13.94 -35.81
CA TYR A 96 -4.74 15.39 -35.76
C TYR A 96 -3.69 16.22 -36.50
N GLY A 97 -2.45 15.71 -36.55
CA GLY A 97 -1.37 16.30 -37.36
C GLY A 97 -0.81 17.61 -36.81
N TYR A 98 -0.46 17.63 -35.53
CA TYR A 98 0.22 18.79 -34.93
C TYR A 98 1.41 19.25 -35.78
N THR A 99 1.59 20.57 -35.83
CA THR A 99 2.72 21.20 -36.53
C THR A 99 3.50 22.08 -35.53
N PRO A 100 4.78 21.79 -35.24
CA PRO A 100 5.53 20.57 -35.66
C PRO A 100 4.95 19.28 -35.12
N ALA A 101 5.23 18.16 -35.83
CA ALA A 101 4.74 16.84 -35.46
C ALA A 101 5.30 16.35 -34.13
N ILE A 102 4.54 15.50 -33.45
CA ILE A 102 4.98 14.80 -32.24
C ILE A 102 5.79 13.57 -32.66
N ASN A 103 7.11 13.65 -32.57
CA ASN A 103 8.02 12.60 -33.04
C ASN A 103 8.81 11.92 -31.91
N SER A 104 8.67 12.42 -30.68
CA SER A 104 9.38 11.91 -29.49
C SER A 104 8.51 11.99 -28.25
N ALA A 105 8.85 11.20 -27.24
CA ALA A 105 8.34 11.30 -25.89
C ALA A 105 9.52 11.38 -24.89
N PRO A 106 9.40 12.20 -23.82
CA PRO A 106 8.31 13.12 -23.56
C PRO A 106 8.37 14.39 -24.42
N SER A 107 7.23 14.89 -24.86
CA SER A 107 7.09 16.18 -25.53
C SER A 107 5.79 16.87 -25.14
N SER A 108 5.67 18.17 -25.38
CA SER A 108 4.47 18.91 -24.97
C SER A 108 4.01 19.96 -25.97
N LYS A 109 2.75 20.34 -25.84
CA LYS A 109 2.15 21.52 -26.46
C LYS A 109 1.49 22.37 -25.37
N ILE A 110 1.55 23.68 -25.54
CA ILE A 110 0.87 24.67 -24.70
C ILE A 110 -0.16 25.39 -25.58
N ASP A 111 -1.45 25.30 -25.22
CA ASP A 111 -2.55 25.86 -26.05
C ASP A 111 -2.44 25.49 -27.52
N GLY A 112 -2.05 24.24 -27.82
CA GLY A 112 -1.91 23.72 -29.19
C GLY A 112 -0.63 24.18 -29.92
N ARG A 113 0.23 24.98 -29.28
CA ARG A 113 1.46 25.57 -29.85
C ARG A 113 2.71 24.97 -29.22
N GLU A 114 3.87 25.21 -29.86
CA GLU A 114 5.16 24.88 -29.27
C GLU A 114 5.39 25.68 -27.97
N ALA A 115 5.93 25.02 -26.95
CA ALA A 115 6.24 25.66 -25.67
C ALA A 115 7.25 26.81 -25.79
N THR A 116 8.09 26.78 -26.84
CA THR A 116 9.04 27.84 -27.17
C THR A 116 8.39 29.20 -27.46
N VAL A 117 7.15 29.22 -27.94
CA VAL A 117 6.34 30.44 -28.13
C VAL A 117 6.12 31.17 -26.81
N PHE A 118 6.17 30.46 -25.71
CA PHE A 118 5.95 31.00 -24.36
C PHE A 118 7.23 31.12 -23.55
N GLY A 119 8.40 30.99 -24.22
CA GLY A 119 9.71 31.17 -23.59
C GLY A 119 10.35 29.92 -22.99
N ALA A 120 9.78 28.74 -23.24
CA ALA A 120 10.48 27.49 -22.92
C ALA A 120 11.70 27.28 -23.86
N ALA A 121 12.74 26.59 -23.38
CA ALA A 121 13.91 26.29 -24.21
C ALA A 121 13.57 25.25 -25.32
N SER A 122 12.60 24.36 -25.09
CA SER A 122 12.10 23.42 -26.10
C SER A 122 10.70 22.92 -25.69
N GLY A 123 10.10 22.04 -26.50
CA GLY A 123 8.87 21.30 -26.17
C GLY A 123 9.04 20.15 -25.17
N HIS A 124 10.24 19.89 -24.66
CA HIS A 124 10.47 18.87 -23.65
C HIS A 124 9.90 19.31 -22.28
N PRO A 125 9.10 18.47 -21.57
CA PRO A 125 8.47 18.84 -20.30
C PRO A 125 9.42 19.36 -19.21
N ALA A 126 10.67 18.90 -19.17
CA ALA A 126 11.67 19.41 -18.23
C ALA A 126 11.99 20.90 -18.40
N ASN A 127 11.63 21.51 -19.53
CA ASN A 127 11.80 22.95 -19.78
C ASN A 127 10.57 23.79 -19.41
N LEU A 128 9.47 23.15 -18.96
CA LEU A 128 8.32 23.85 -18.39
C LEU A 128 8.71 24.42 -17.02
N ASN A 129 8.32 25.65 -16.77
CA ASN A 129 8.47 26.30 -15.46
C ASN A 129 7.35 27.32 -15.23
N SER A 130 7.26 27.87 -14.04
CA SER A 130 6.18 28.82 -13.67
C SER A 130 6.16 30.08 -14.53
N ASN A 131 7.30 30.54 -15.06
CA ASN A 131 7.36 31.72 -15.94
C ASN A 131 6.74 31.41 -17.31
N VAL A 132 7.01 30.24 -17.87
CA VAL A 132 6.39 29.78 -19.13
C VAL A 132 4.88 29.69 -18.99
N ILE A 133 4.40 29.11 -17.87
CA ILE A 133 2.95 29.04 -17.56
C ILE A 133 2.36 30.45 -17.43
N ALA A 134 2.99 31.33 -16.69
CA ALA A 134 2.54 32.71 -16.50
C ALA A 134 2.53 33.49 -17.84
N THR A 135 3.52 33.28 -18.70
CA THR A 135 3.55 33.88 -20.05
C THR A 135 2.37 33.36 -20.89
N ALA A 136 2.10 32.05 -20.89
CA ALA A 136 0.96 31.50 -21.61
C ALA A 136 -0.37 32.04 -21.06
N GLN A 137 -0.51 32.15 -19.74
CA GLN A 137 -1.71 32.70 -19.10
C GLN A 137 -1.94 34.20 -19.40
N SER A 138 -0.87 34.96 -19.66
CA SER A 138 -0.99 36.40 -19.96
C SER A 138 -1.71 36.71 -21.27
N TYR A 139 -1.84 35.71 -22.14
CA TYR A 139 -2.67 35.83 -23.35
C TYR A 139 -4.15 35.80 -22.94
N THR A 140 -4.89 36.82 -23.30
CA THR A 140 -6.33 36.88 -23.01
C THR A 140 -7.12 35.98 -23.94
N SER A 141 -8.30 35.54 -23.50
CA SER A 141 -9.24 34.76 -24.29
C SER A 141 -10.42 35.62 -24.75
N ALA A 142 -10.88 35.35 -25.99
CA ALA A 142 -12.15 35.89 -26.47
C ALA A 142 -13.37 35.16 -25.89
N PHE A 143 -13.18 34.12 -25.09
CA PHE A 143 -14.25 33.28 -24.56
C PHE A 143 -14.19 33.17 -23.04
N SER A 144 -15.34 33.31 -22.41
CA SER A 144 -15.62 32.84 -21.06
C SER A 144 -16.31 31.49 -21.16
N VAL A 145 -15.81 30.49 -20.46
CA VAL A 145 -16.36 29.13 -20.48
C VAL A 145 -16.57 28.64 -19.06
N THR A 146 -17.74 28.08 -18.78
CA THR A 146 -18.01 27.33 -17.56
C THR A 146 -18.43 25.90 -17.93
N MET A 147 -17.98 24.93 -17.15
CA MET A 147 -18.32 23.51 -17.30
C MET A 147 -18.71 22.95 -15.95
N ASN A 148 -20.00 22.71 -15.77
CA ASN A 148 -20.56 22.12 -14.55
C ASN A 148 -20.77 20.63 -14.78
N ARG A 149 -20.49 19.83 -13.73
CA ARG A 149 -20.67 18.39 -13.76
C ARG A 149 -21.67 17.93 -12.72
N ALA A 150 -22.36 16.85 -13.02
CA ALA A 150 -23.19 16.11 -12.07
C ALA A 150 -23.13 14.62 -12.36
N TRP A 151 -23.04 13.80 -11.32
CA TRP A 151 -23.21 12.36 -11.48
C TRP A 151 -24.61 12.05 -11.99
N ASP A 152 -24.74 11.08 -12.88
CA ASP A 152 -26.03 10.47 -13.12
C ASP A 152 -26.45 9.61 -11.91
N PRO A 153 -27.77 9.39 -11.68
CA PRO A 153 -28.22 8.66 -10.48
C PRO A 153 -27.72 7.21 -10.39
N SER A 154 -27.29 6.61 -11.47
CA SER A 154 -26.74 5.24 -11.50
C SER A 154 -25.26 5.17 -11.17
N GLY A 155 -24.53 6.29 -11.20
CA GLY A 155 -23.08 6.33 -11.10
C GLY A 155 -22.34 5.73 -12.31
N SER A 156 -23.05 5.56 -13.43
CA SER A 156 -22.49 4.99 -14.67
C SER A 156 -22.03 6.06 -15.66
N ALA A 157 -22.45 7.32 -15.47
CA ALA A 157 -22.10 8.44 -16.31
C ALA A 157 -21.97 9.74 -15.51
N VAL A 158 -21.34 10.74 -16.13
CA VAL A 158 -21.34 12.12 -15.66
C VAL A 158 -22.02 12.99 -16.72
N ASN A 159 -22.96 13.83 -16.30
CA ASN A 159 -23.58 14.83 -17.15
C ASN A 159 -22.81 16.14 -17.02
N LEU A 160 -22.38 16.70 -18.13
CA LEU A 160 -21.74 18.01 -18.22
C LEU A 160 -22.71 19.03 -18.82
N THR A 161 -22.73 20.24 -18.25
CA THR A 161 -23.37 21.43 -18.84
C THR A 161 -22.29 22.45 -19.13
N VAL A 162 -22.09 22.76 -20.41
CA VAL A 162 -21.09 23.71 -20.87
C VAL A 162 -21.78 24.99 -21.33
N ASN A 163 -21.36 26.13 -20.80
CA ASN A 163 -21.79 27.44 -21.23
C ASN A 163 -20.59 28.22 -21.76
N ILE A 164 -20.68 28.70 -22.99
CA ILE A 164 -19.66 29.49 -23.68
C ILE A 164 -20.25 30.87 -23.96
N GLN A 165 -19.51 31.92 -23.65
CA GLN A 165 -19.86 33.29 -23.99
C GLN A 165 -18.65 34.00 -24.61
N ALA A 166 -18.86 34.69 -25.72
CA ALA A 166 -17.83 35.56 -26.29
C ALA A 166 -17.65 36.82 -25.46
N SER A 167 -16.47 37.04 -24.92
CA SER A 167 -16.06 38.26 -24.23
C SER A 167 -15.39 39.29 -25.19
N ALA A 168 -15.07 38.87 -26.40
CA ALA A 168 -14.62 39.67 -27.53
C ALA A 168 -15.04 39.03 -28.85
N ASN A 169 -14.97 39.80 -29.95
CA ASN A 169 -15.19 39.25 -31.29
C ASN A 169 -14.08 38.24 -31.61
N PHE A 170 -14.42 37.15 -32.25
CA PHE A 170 -13.49 36.09 -32.64
C PHE A 170 -13.85 35.53 -34.04
N ASN A 171 -12.82 35.37 -34.88
CA ASN A 171 -12.95 34.73 -36.19
C ASN A 171 -11.96 33.59 -36.26
N ALA A 172 -12.46 32.37 -36.40
CA ALA A 172 -11.64 31.17 -36.55
C ALA A 172 -11.00 31.13 -37.96
N VAL A 173 -9.81 30.56 -38.04
CA VAL A 173 -9.11 30.30 -39.30
C VAL A 173 -9.69 29.05 -40.00
N GLY A 174 -10.12 28.08 -39.22
CA GLY A 174 -10.72 26.84 -39.67
C GLY A 174 -11.99 26.47 -38.90
N ASN A 175 -12.23 25.18 -38.72
CA ASN A 175 -13.30 24.71 -37.87
C ASN A 175 -13.00 25.03 -36.40
N LEU A 176 -13.93 25.72 -35.73
CA LEU A 176 -13.86 25.93 -34.29
C LEU A 176 -14.62 24.81 -33.60
N VAL A 177 -13.94 24.13 -32.67
CA VAL A 177 -14.48 22.93 -32.05
C VAL A 177 -14.25 23.00 -30.52
N PHE A 178 -15.31 22.70 -29.76
CA PHE A 178 -15.15 22.42 -28.33
C PHE A 178 -14.91 20.94 -28.12
N ARG A 179 -13.75 20.61 -27.53
CA ARG A 179 -13.34 19.24 -27.20
C ARG A 179 -13.44 19.02 -25.71
N THR A 180 -13.90 17.84 -25.29
CA THR A 180 -14.01 17.45 -23.89
C THR A 180 -13.29 16.14 -23.66
N VAL A 181 -12.34 16.13 -22.74
CA VAL A 181 -11.57 14.94 -22.36
C VAL A 181 -11.86 14.59 -20.91
N MET A 182 -12.30 13.36 -20.67
CA MET A 182 -12.32 12.75 -19.34
C MET A 182 -10.90 12.34 -18.99
N ILE A 183 -10.41 12.73 -17.83
CA ILE A 183 -9.12 12.34 -17.30
C ILE A 183 -9.29 11.64 -15.96
N GLU A 184 -8.39 10.72 -15.60
CA GLU A 184 -8.17 10.32 -14.22
C GLU A 184 -7.02 11.15 -13.63
N ARG A 185 -7.29 11.81 -12.51
CA ARG A 185 -6.33 12.71 -11.86
C ARG A 185 -5.14 11.95 -11.29
N VAL A 186 -5.37 10.78 -10.73
CA VAL A 186 -4.33 9.92 -10.16
C VAL A 186 -4.64 8.46 -10.45
N ILE A 187 -3.67 7.76 -11.02
CA ILE A 187 -3.71 6.31 -11.24
C ILE A 187 -2.44 5.70 -10.64
N ASP A 188 -2.61 4.74 -9.73
CA ASP A 188 -1.54 3.96 -9.15
C ASP A 188 -1.64 2.50 -9.58
N PHE A 189 -0.53 1.91 -9.98
CA PHE A 189 -0.43 0.49 -10.33
C PHE A 189 0.45 -0.25 -9.33
N SER A 190 0.04 -1.44 -8.93
CA SER A 190 0.89 -2.37 -8.17
C SER A 190 2.07 -2.89 -9.03
N VAL A 191 1.79 -3.13 -10.32
CA VAL A 191 2.77 -3.54 -11.34
C VAL A 191 2.80 -2.50 -12.44
N ALA A 192 4.00 -2.06 -12.86
CA ALA A 192 4.14 -1.08 -13.93
C ALA A 192 3.47 -1.56 -15.22
N PRO A 193 2.65 -0.71 -15.89
CA PRO A 193 1.93 -1.09 -17.11
C PRO A 193 2.85 -1.22 -18.33
N GLY A 194 4.02 -0.59 -18.30
CA GLY A 194 5.04 -0.64 -19.34
C GLY A 194 6.40 -1.07 -18.79
N THR A 195 7.46 -0.80 -19.57
CA THR A 195 8.84 -1.23 -19.27
C THR A 195 9.70 -0.16 -18.60
N ASN A 196 9.19 1.09 -18.46
CA ASN A 196 9.93 2.19 -17.85
C ASN A 196 9.93 2.20 -16.32
N GLY A 197 9.14 1.30 -15.69
CA GLY A 197 9.04 1.16 -14.23
C GLY A 197 8.09 2.14 -13.55
N GLU A 198 7.47 3.08 -14.27
CA GLU A 198 6.53 4.05 -13.72
C GLU A 198 5.24 3.36 -13.28
N LYS A 199 4.79 3.68 -12.07
CA LYS A 199 3.55 3.12 -11.48
C LYS A 199 2.55 4.19 -11.05
N HIS A 200 2.99 5.44 -10.93
CA HIS A 200 2.18 6.58 -10.54
C HIS A 200 1.99 7.52 -11.73
N PHE A 201 0.75 7.76 -12.09
CA PHE A 201 0.39 8.59 -13.26
C PHE A 201 -0.63 9.64 -12.86
N GLU A 202 -0.50 10.86 -13.39
CA GLU A 202 -1.42 11.96 -13.14
C GLU A 202 -2.00 12.55 -14.43
N ASP A 203 -3.24 13.05 -14.38
CA ASP A 203 -3.95 13.75 -15.46
C ASP A 203 -4.06 12.97 -16.78
N ILE A 204 -4.29 11.66 -16.69
CA ILE A 204 -4.27 10.74 -17.82
C ILE A 204 -5.58 10.82 -18.62
N ALA A 205 -5.45 11.04 -19.92
CA ALA A 205 -6.58 11.00 -20.85
C ALA A 205 -7.23 9.62 -20.92
N ILE A 206 -8.52 9.52 -20.57
CA ILE A 206 -9.28 8.28 -20.50
C ILE A 206 -10.23 8.15 -21.69
N LYS A 207 -11.04 9.18 -21.97
CA LYS A 207 -12.07 9.16 -23.02
C LYS A 207 -12.49 10.57 -23.39
N SER A 208 -12.93 10.78 -24.62
CA SER A 208 -13.44 12.08 -25.07
C SER A 208 -14.92 12.01 -25.47
N PHE A 209 -15.61 13.14 -25.38
CA PHE A 209 -17.05 13.24 -25.62
C PHE A 209 -17.40 14.45 -26.50
N PRO A 210 -18.25 14.24 -27.56
CA PRO A 210 -18.71 12.96 -28.06
C PRO A 210 -17.57 12.07 -28.57
N THR A 211 -16.59 12.59 -29.29
CA THR A 211 -15.28 11.99 -29.61
C THR A 211 -14.22 13.09 -29.68
N LEU A 212 -12.96 12.75 -29.55
CA LEU A 212 -11.87 13.74 -29.63
C LEU A 212 -11.78 14.35 -31.04
N GLN A 213 -12.07 13.56 -32.07
CA GLN A 213 -12.03 14.01 -33.46
C GLN A 213 -13.13 15.01 -33.79
N SER A 214 -14.39 14.67 -33.49
CA SER A 214 -15.53 15.50 -33.83
C SER A 214 -15.75 16.67 -32.88
N GLY A 215 -15.56 16.44 -31.55
CA GLY A 215 -15.95 17.41 -30.55
C GLY A 215 -17.40 17.92 -30.69
N VAL A 216 -17.65 19.10 -30.17
CA VAL A 216 -18.91 19.87 -30.43
C VAL A 216 -18.56 21.03 -31.33
N ALA A 217 -19.21 21.08 -32.52
CA ALA A 217 -19.00 22.15 -33.49
C ALA A 217 -19.45 23.52 -32.91
N MET A 218 -18.65 24.53 -33.18
CA MET A 218 -18.93 25.93 -32.84
C MET A 218 -18.98 26.77 -34.10
N ALA A 219 -19.68 27.92 -34.05
CA ALA A 219 -19.65 28.89 -35.14
C ALA A 219 -18.20 29.39 -35.34
N SER A 220 -17.79 29.59 -36.60
CA SER A 220 -16.45 30.11 -36.92
C SER A 220 -16.31 31.60 -36.59
N ASN A 221 -17.42 32.35 -36.60
CA ASN A 221 -17.45 33.78 -36.29
C ASN A 221 -18.30 34.04 -35.04
N TRP A 222 -17.74 34.75 -34.09
CA TRP A 222 -18.39 35.10 -32.84
C TRP A 222 -18.37 36.61 -32.65
N THR A 223 -19.48 37.14 -32.19
CA THR A 223 -19.58 38.55 -31.75
C THR A 223 -19.64 38.62 -30.22
N ILE A 224 -19.13 39.70 -29.66
CA ILE A 224 -19.14 39.94 -28.21
C ILE A 224 -20.57 39.75 -27.65
N GLY A 225 -20.68 39.02 -26.54
CA GLY A 225 -21.95 38.70 -25.89
C GLY A 225 -22.65 37.46 -26.45
N GLN A 226 -22.27 36.91 -27.62
CA GLN A 226 -22.84 35.69 -28.17
C GLN A 226 -22.60 34.52 -27.25
N THR A 227 -23.58 33.61 -27.13
CA THR A 227 -23.53 32.45 -26.24
C THR A 227 -23.84 31.16 -26.97
N GLN A 228 -23.27 30.06 -26.49
CA GLN A 228 -23.65 28.70 -26.85
C GLN A 228 -23.68 27.84 -25.57
N THR A 229 -24.76 27.09 -25.38
CA THR A 229 -24.92 26.16 -24.27
C THR A 229 -25.25 24.77 -24.83
N PHE A 230 -24.64 23.74 -24.26
CA PHE A 230 -24.93 22.35 -24.58
C PHE A 230 -24.65 21.42 -23.39
N THR A 231 -25.21 20.23 -23.48
CA THR A 231 -25.00 19.18 -22.47
C THR A 231 -24.33 17.98 -23.13
N LEU A 232 -23.49 17.27 -22.36
CA LEU A 232 -22.87 16.02 -22.75
C LEU A 232 -23.18 14.98 -21.67
N ASN A 233 -23.69 13.82 -22.11
CA ASN A 233 -23.70 12.63 -21.27
C ASN A 233 -22.40 11.86 -21.51
N CYS A 234 -21.63 11.62 -20.46
CA CYS A 234 -20.29 11.05 -20.50
C CYS A 234 -20.28 9.70 -19.76
N PRO A 235 -20.63 8.59 -20.43
CA PRO A 235 -20.54 7.26 -19.83
C PRO A 235 -19.12 6.94 -19.38
N ILE A 236 -19.00 6.33 -18.19
CA ILE A 236 -17.70 5.95 -17.63
C ILE A 236 -17.27 4.64 -18.30
N PRO A 237 -16.09 4.61 -18.95
CA PRO A 237 -15.59 3.39 -19.56
C PRO A 237 -15.29 2.32 -18.48
N SER A 238 -15.48 1.05 -18.82
CA SER A 238 -15.19 -0.07 -17.91
C SER A 238 -13.71 -0.19 -17.52
N TYR A 239 -12.80 0.43 -18.26
CA TYR A 239 -11.38 0.49 -17.97
C TYR A 239 -10.98 1.71 -17.12
N CYS A 240 -11.90 2.59 -16.74
CA CYS A 240 -11.68 3.61 -15.71
C CYS A 240 -11.39 2.91 -14.38
N ARG A 241 -10.34 3.32 -13.68
CA ARG A 241 -9.82 2.63 -12.50
C ARG A 241 -10.39 3.18 -11.21
N LYS A 242 -10.47 4.51 -11.12
CA LYS A 242 -10.97 5.21 -9.93
C LYS A 242 -11.99 6.27 -10.32
N LYS A 243 -13.26 6.00 -10.14
CA LYS A 243 -14.34 6.94 -10.48
C LYS A 243 -14.23 8.27 -9.73
N GLU A 244 -13.75 8.24 -8.50
CA GLU A 244 -13.51 9.42 -7.66
C GLU A 244 -12.41 10.33 -8.20
N GLU A 245 -11.52 9.82 -9.04
CA GLU A 245 -10.44 10.59 -9.68
C GLU A 245 -10.84 11.18 -11.04
N ILE A 246 -12.05 10.92 -11.52
CA ILE A 246 -12.53 11.44 -12.80
C ILE A 246 -12.70 12.96 -12.71
N ALA A 247 -12.03 13.66 -13.62
CA ALA A 247 -12.22 15.07 -13.93
C ALA A 247 -12.42 15.26 -15.45
N PHE A 248 -12.84 16.45 -15.85
CA PHE A 248 -13.03 16.77 -17.26
C PHE A 248 -12.26 18.03 -17.62
N VAL A 249 -11.63 18.01 -18.78
CA VAL A 249 -10.96 19.14 -19.40
C VAL A 249 -11.69 19.47 -20.70
N GLY A 250 -12.25 20.67 -20.80
CA GLY A 250 -12.86 21.20 -22.00
C GLY A 250 -11.99 22.27 -22.62
N PHE A 251 -11.91 22.34 -23.94
CA PHE A 251 -11.18 23.40 -24.61
C PHE A 251 -11.75 23.75 -25.98
N ILE A 252 -11.69 25.05 -26.31
CA ILE A 252 -12.05 25.58 -27.62
C ILE A 252 -10.81 25.58 -28.50
N GLN A 253 -10.81 24.82 -29.57
CA GLN A 253 -9.68 24.71 -30.49
C GLN A 253 -10.07 25.09 -31.91
N ASP A 254 -9.24 25.90 -32.55
CA ASP A 254 -9.33 26.24 -33.97
C ASP A 254 -8.46 25.26 -34.76
N ASP A 255 -9.09 24.37 -35.50
CA ASP A 255 -8.40 23.32 -36.26
C ASP A 255 -7.57 23.87 -37.44
N GLY A 256 -7.85 25.10 -37.91
CA GLY A 256 -7.08 25.73 -38.98
C GLY A 256 -5.67 26.13 -38.58
N ASN A 257 -5.49 26.52 -37.35
CA ASN A 257 -4.17 26.93 -36.81
C ASN A 257 -3.75 26.13 -35.58
N GLN A 258 -4.57 25.15 -35.14
CA GLN A 258 -4.36 24.24 -34.01
C GLN A 258 -4.34 24.90 -32.63
N GLN A 259 -4.59 26.21 -32.54
CA GLN A 259 -4.51 26.96 -31.29
C GLN A 259 -5.76 26.75 -30.43
N VAL A 260 -5.54 26.66 -29.13
CA VAL A 260 -6.60 26.63 -28.13
C VAL A 260 -6.91 28.07 -27.70
N ALA A 261 -8.16 28.47 -27.91
CA ALA A 261 -8.61 29.81 -27.55
C ALA A 261 -8.96 29.96 -26.07
N GLN A 262 -9.46 28.90 -25.44
CA GLN A 262 -9.74 28.84 -24.00
C GLN A 262 -9.79 27.39 -23.54
N CYS A 263 -9.36 27.13 -22.30
CA CYS A 263 -9.52 25.89 -21.59
C CYS A 263 -10.44 26.08 -20.37
N VAL A 264 -11.13 25.02 -19.96
CA VAL A 264 -11.97 24.96 -18.76
C VAL A 264 -11.84 23.58 -18.15
N ARG A 265 -12.00 23.46 -16.84
CA ARG A 265 -12.02 22.17 -16.15
C ARG A 265 -13.28 22.02 -15.30
N ALA A 266 -13.73 20.78 -15.16
CA ALA A 266 -14.62 20.37 -14.09
C ALA A 266 -13.87 19.35 -13.24
N ASP A 267 -13.47 19.77 -12.04
CA ASP A 267 -12.62 18.98 -11.15
C ASP A 267 -13.31 17.71 -10.68
N ARG A 268 -12.52 16.76 -10.14
CA ARG A 268 -13.04 15.54 -9.52
C ARG A 268 -14.07 15.87 -8.43
N GLN A 269 -15.02 15.01 -8.26
CA GLN A 269 -16.09 15.11 -7.28
C GLN A 269 -16.23 13.78 -6.57
N ALA A 270 -16.39 13.79 -5.26
CA ALA A 270 -16.68 12.59 -4.50
C ALA A 270 -17.94 11.88 -5.04
N LEU A 271 -17.98 10.58 -4.88
CA LEU A 271 -19.10 9.73 -5.31
C LEU A 271 -20.34 10.07 -4.46
N LEU A 272 -21.53 9.93 -5.05
CA LEU A 272 -22.76 10.18 -4.28
C LEU A 272 -22.98 9.12 -3.22
N TYR A 273 -22.78 7.86 -3.60
CA TYR A 273 -22.88 6.70 -2.71
C TYR A 273 -21.66 5.80 -2.91
N ASP A 274 -20.94 5.52 -1.85
CA ASP A 274 -19.77 4.63 -1.83
C ASP A 274 -19.61 4.08 -0.41
N ALA A 275 -19.96 2.81 -0.24
CA ALA A 275 -19.78 2.10 1.01
C ALA A 275 -18.51 1.26 0.94
N LYS A 276 -17.50 1.64 1.68
CA LYS A 276 -16.22 0.92 1.72
C LYS A 276 -16.18 -0.10 2.86
N ALA A 277 -15.85 -1.34 2.53
CA ALA A 277 -15.45 -2.34 3.51
C ALA A 277 -14.03 -2.03 3.99
N VAL A 278 -13.88 -1.64 5.27
CA VAL A 278 -12.59 -1.18 5.83
C VAL A 278 -11.79 -2.36 6.35
N ALA A 279 -12.41 -3.16 7.24
CA ALA A 279 -11.74 -4.27 7.90
C ALA A 279 -12.76 -5.29 8.43
N ALA A 280 -12.26 -6.45 8.81
CA ALA A 280 -12.99 -7.42 9.60
C ALA A 280 -12.12 -7.88 10.77
N ARG A 281 -12.76 -8.29 11.88
CA ARG A 281 -12.11 -8.89 13.03
C ARG A 281 -12.90 -10.10 13.51
N VAL A 282 -12.19 -11.18 13.72
CA VAL A 282 -12.70 -12.40 14.37
C VAL A 282 -11.68 -12.79 15.42
N GLU A 283 -12.11 -12.75 16.69
CA GLU A 283 -11.26 -13.26 17.78
C GLU A 283 -11.08 -14.78 17.64
N PRO A 284 -10.04 -15.37 18.25
CA PRO A 284 -9.92 -16.82 18.31
C PRO A 284 -11.21 -17.49 18.80
N VAL A 285 -11.62 -18.56 18.14
CA VAL A 285 -12.91 -19.20 18.40
C VAL A 285 -12.70 -20.58 19.00
N CYS A 286 -13.27 -20.79 20.21
CA CYS A 286 -13.28 -22.08 20.92
C CYS A 286 -14.72 -22.55 21.20
N SER A 287 -15.70 -22.00 20.48
CA SER A 287 -17.13 -22.29 20.65
C SER A 287 -17.75 -22.73 19.32
N SER A 288 -18.93 -23.29 19.36
CA SER A 288 -19.68 -23.76 18.18
C SER A 288 -20.21 -22.63 17.28
N THR A 289 -20.13 -21.37 17.75
CA THR A 289 -20.59 -20.19 17.00
C THR A 289 -19.59 -19.04 17.11
N LEU A 290 -19.53 -18.22 16.09
CA LEU A 290 -18.76 -16.98 16.04
C LEU A 290 -19.64 -15.81 15.61
N ALA A 291 -19.28 -14.60 16.01
CA ALA A 291 -19.94 -13.36 15.63
C ALA A 291 -18.87 -12.33 15.19
N PRO A 292 -18.58 -12.23 13.89
CA PRO A 292 -17.55 -11.32 13.38
C PRO A 292 -17.90 -9.86 13.62
N LEU A 293 -16.88 -9.04 13.87
CA LEU A 293 -16.96 -7.58 13.88
C LEU A 293 -16.44 -7.05 12.55
N VAL A 294 -17.23 -6.23 11.87
CA VAL A 294 -16.85 -5.62 10.59
C VAL A 294 -16.87 -4.11 10.70
N TYR A 295 -15.99 -3.46 9.93
CA TYR A 295 -15.85 -2.01 9.87
C TYR A 295 -16.17 -1.52 8.48
N ILE A 296 -17.05 -0.53 8.38
CA ILE A 296 -17.57 0.03 7.13
C ILE A 296 -17.47 1.53 7.19
N GLN A 297 -17.00 2.15 6.12
CA GLN A 297 -16.92 3.59 5.97
C GLN A 297 -17.84 4.07 4.84
N ASN A 298 -18.51 5.20 5.04
CA ASN A 298 -19.19 5.92 3.97
C ASN A 298 -18.22 6.89 3.29
N ASN A 299 -17.68 6.49 2.15
CA ASN A 299 -16.82 7.32 1.31
C ASN A 299 -17.61 8.25 0.39
N GLY A 300 -18.95 8.09 0.32
CA GLY A 300 -19.84 8.89 -0.50
C GLY A 300 -20.27 10.19 0.18
N LEU A 301 -20.96 11.05 -0.58
CA LEU A 301 -21.50 12.31 -0.08
C LEU A 301 -22.83 12.15 0.65
N ASN A 302 -23.62 11.14 0.26
CA ASN A 302 -24.96 10.94 0.80
C ASN A 302 -24.95 9.93 1.94
N THR A 303 -25.82 10.14 2.91
CA THR A 303 -25.99 9.23 4.05
C THR A 303 -26.44 7.84 3.60
N ILE A 304 -25.80 6.81 4.12
CA ILE A 304 -26.21 5.42 3.98
C ILE A 304 -27.11 5.07 5.16
N THR A 305 -28.34 4.65 4.87
CA THR A 305 -29.35 4.34 5.91
C THR A 305 -29.61 2.84 6.06
N ASN A 306 -29.31 2.06 5.04
CA ASN A 306 -29.39 0.59 5.09
C ASN A 306 -28.37 -0.02 4.14
N MET A 307 -27.92 -1.22 4.46
CA MET A 307 -27.05 -2.04 3.60
C MET A 307 -27.23 -3.53 3.90
N THR A 308 -26.89 -4.35 2.93
CA THR A 308 -26.82 -5.80 3.07
C THR A 308 -25.37 -6.24 3.04
N LEU A 309 -24.94 -6.97 4.06
CA LEU A 309 -23.61 -7.55 4.16
C LEU A 309 -23.73 -9.05 3.94
N THR A 310 -23.04 -9.56 2.95
CA THR A 310 -22.99 -11.01 2.66
C THR A 310 -21.70 -11.58 3.20
N PRO A 311 -21.74 -12.39 4.28
CA PRO A 311 -20.55 -13.00 4.86
C PRO A 311 -20.18 -14.32 4.18
N TYR A 312 -18.90 -14.66 4.27
CA TYR A 312 -18.32 -15.92 3.78
C TYR A 312 -17.38 -16.49 4.85
N LEU A 313 -17.50 -17.80 5.10
CA LEU A 313 -16.54 -18.58 5.88
C LEU A 313 -15.81 -19.54 4.94
N ASP A 314 -14.49 -19.48 4.87
CA ASP A 314 -13.65 -20.25 3.95
C ASP A 314 -14.15 -20.22 2.50
N GLY A 315 -14.66 -19.06 2.08
CA GLY A 315 -15.26 -18.86 0.75
C GLY A 315 -16.70 -19.37 0.61
N VAL A 316 -17.27 -20.02 1.61
CA VAL A 316 -18.67 -20.49 1.61
C VAL A 316 -19.60 -19.38 2.11
N ILE A 317 -20.59 -19.03 1.30
CA ILE A 317 -21.57 -17.99 1.61
C ILE A 317 -22.38 -18.37 2.86
N GLN A 318 -22.59 -17.38 3.73
CA GLN A 318 -23.43 -17.48 4.92
C GLN A 318 -24.70 -16.63 4.77
N ALA A 319 -25.61 -16.69 5.75
CA ALA A 319 -26.82 -15.89 5.73
C ALA A 319 -26.50 -14.38 5.69
N PRO A 320 -27.10 -13.62 4.74
CA PRO A 320 -26.89 -12.18 4.65
C PRO A 320 -27.34 -11.46 5.93
N TYR A 321 -26.60 -10.44 6.31
CA TYR A 321 -26.91 -9.55 7.43
C TYR A 321 -27.42 -8.21 6.92
N SER A 322 -28.62 -7.81 7.37
CA SER A 322 -29.19 -6.49 7.05
C SER A 322 -28.85 -5.50 8.15
N TRP A 323 -28.18 -4.43 7.78
CA TRP A 323 -27.89 -3.31 8.67
C TRP A 323 -28.80 -2.12 8.34
N SER A 324 -29.25 -1.41 9.38
CA SER A 324 -29.94 -0.13 9.27
C SER A 324 -29.38 0.85 10.30
N GLY A 325 -29.25 2.11 9.89
CA GLY A 325 -28.66 3.14 10.73
C GLY A 325 -28.59 4.51 10.02
N ASN A 326 -27.65 5.33 10.43
CA ASN A 326 -27.41 6.66 9.86
C ASN A 326 -25.90 6.87 9.73
N LEU A 327 -25.30 6.35 8.65
CA LEU A 327 -23.88 6.47 8.36
C LEU A 327 -23.67 7.68 7.45
N THR A 328 -23.31 8.82 8.05
CA THR A 328 -23.06 10.08 7.33
C THR A 328 -21.77 10.06 6.53
N ALA A 329 -21.62 10.99 5.59
CA ALA A 329 -20.41 11.13 4.76
C ALA A 329 -19.12 11.14 5.60
N GLY A 330 -18.13 10.35 5.22
CA GLY A 330 -16.85 10.21 5.91
C GLY A 330 -16.89 9.45 7.24
N SER A 331 -18.07 9.08 7.75
CA SER A 331 -18.20 8.33 9.01
C SER A 331 -17.89 6.86 8.83
N GLU A 332 -17.46 6.22 9.93
CA GLU A 332 -17.24 4.78 10.03
C GLU A 332 -18.23 4.15 11.03
N ALA A 333 -18.63 2.92 10.76
CA ALA A 333 -19.44 2.11 11.67
C ALA A 333 -18.77 0.77 11.93
N SER A 334 -18.78 0.33 13.20
CA SER A 334 -18.46 -1.03 13.60
C SER A 334 -19.74 -1.82 13.78
N ILE A 335 -19.84 -3.00 13.17
CA ILE A 335 -21.06 -3.82 13.14
C ILE A 335 -20.70 -5.23 13.60
N THR A 336 -21.26 -5.66 14.72
CA THR A 336 -21.21 -7.08 15.11
C THR A 336 -22.25 -7.83 14.28
N MET A 337 -21.80 -8.76 13.46
CA MET A 337 -22.69 -9.57 12.63
C MET A 337 -23.43 -10.60 13.46
N GLY A 338 -24.52 -11.13 12.91
CA GLY A 338 -25.26 -12.22 13.52
C GLY A 338 -24.37 -13.46 13.75
N SER A 339 -24.74 -14.25 14.77
CA SER A 339 -24.04 -15.50 15.08
C SER A 339 -24.13 -16.49 13.90
N MET A 340 -22.99 -17.10 13.56
CA MET A 340 -22.89 -18.13 12.51
C MET A 340 -22.12 -19.35 13.02
N PRO A 341 -22.32 -20.56 12.43
CA PRO A 341 -21.60 -21.76 12.85
C PRO A 341 -20.09 -21.61 12.69
N THR A 342 -19.33 -22.05 13.70
CA THR A 342 -17.86 -22.13 13.61
C THR A 342 -17.45 -23.30 12.72
N PRO A 343 -16.42 -23.15 11.87
CA PRO A 343 -15.80 -24.28 11.17
C PRO A 343 -15.35 -25.37 12.15
N THR A 344 -15.52 -26.64 11.77
CA THR A 344 -15.21 -27.78 12.65
C THR A 344 -13.72 -28.13 12.72
N ALA A 345 -12.95 -27.79 11.70
CA ALA A 345 -11.52 -28.01 11.67
C ALA A 345 -10.80 -27.08 12.65
N ASN A 346 -9.71 -27.56 13.25
CA ASN A 346 -8.82 -26.75 14.08
C ASN A 346 -7.80 -25.99 13.20
N GLY A 347 -7.42 -24.79 13.61
CA GLY A 347 -6.39 -24.01 12.93
C GLY A 347 -6.90 -22.77 12.20
N ALA A 348 -6.23 -22.42 11.10
CA ALA A 348 -6.48 -21.20 10.36
C ALA A 348 -7.73 -21.29 9.48
N HIS A 349 -8.62 -20.32 9.63
CA HIS A 349 -9.83 -20.14 8.84
C HIS A 349 -9.91 -18.71 8.31
N THR A 350 -10.79 -18.46 7.35
CA THR A 350 -10.97 -17.15 6.74
C THR A 350 -12.41 -16.70 6.87
N PHE A 351 -12.57 -15.50 7.36
CA PHE A 351 -13.81 -14.73 7.27
C PHE A 351 -13.64 -13.62 6.23
N SER A 352 -14.65 -13.44 5.38
CA SER A 352 -14.76 -12.26 4.54
C SER A 352 -16.22 -11.82 4.46
N TYR A 353 -16.42 -10.56 4.09
CA TYR A 353 -17.76 -10.06 3.82
C TYR A 353 -17.74 -9.16 2.60
N GLN A 354 -18.89 -9.03 1.97
CA GLN A 354 -19.11 -8.14 0.85
C GLN A 354 -20.35 -7.30 1.09
N ILE A 355 -20.27 -5.99 0.81
CA ILE A 355 -21.43 -5.10 0.76
C ILE A 355 -22.14 -5.36 -0.57
N THR A 356 -23.38 -5.87 -0.54
CA THR A 356 -24.09 -6.33 -1.73
C THR A 356 -25.28 -5.46 -2.11
N ALA A 357 -25.77 -4.62 -1.19
CA ALA A 357 -26.82 -3.65 -1.48
C ALA A 357 -26.75 -2.47 -0.49
N LEU A 358 -27.14 -1.29 -0.96
CA LEU A 358 -27.33 -0.07 -0.19
C LEU A 358 -28.77 0.45 -0.36
N ASN A 359 -29.11 1.54 0.33
CA ASN A 359 -30.32 2.34 0.07
C ASN A 359 -30.31 3.04 -1.31
N ALA A 360 -29.22 2.93 -2.07
CA ALA A 360 -29.06 3.41 -3.44
C ALA A 360 -28.02 2.55 -4.17
N ASN A 361 -27.67 2.92 -5.42
CA ASN A 361 -26.56 2.25 -6.12
C ASN A 361 -25.22 2.66 -5.50
N ASP A 362 -24.38 1.69 -5.21
CA ASP A 362 -23.00 1.92 -4.87
C ASP A 362 -22.18 2.27 -6.13
N PHE A 363 -21.54 3.42 -6.13
CA PHE A 363 -20.81 3.90 -7.30
C PHE A 363 -19.42 3.27 -7.44
N ASN A 364 -18.91 2.67 -6.35
CA ASN A 364 -17.61 2.00 -6.34
C ASN A 364 -17.68 0.64 -5.64
N THR A 365 -18.08 -0.39 -6.36
CA THR A 365 -18.18 -1.75 -5.80
C THR A 365 -16.84 -2.47 -5.66
N SER A 366 -15.73 -1.87 -6.09
CA SER A 366 -14.39 -2.48 -6.01
C SER A 366 -13.82 -2.50 -4.59
N ASN A 367 -14.32 -1.64 -3.69
CA ASN A 367 -13.91 -1.53 -2.29
C ASN A 367 -14.92 -2.15 -1.31
N ASN A 368 -15.91 -2.91 -1.81
CA ASN A 368 -17.01 -3.46 -1.02
C ASN A 368 -16.67 -4.74 -0.25
N ALA A 369 -15.44 -5.24 -0.30
CA ALA A 369 -15.07 -6.49 0.33
C ALA A 369 -13.87 -6.32 1.26
N ALA A 370 -13.93 -6.98 2.42
CA ALA A 370 -12.80 -7.13 3.32
C ALA A 370 -12.69 -8.58 3.80
N ARG A 371 -11.48 -8.97 4.20
CA ARG A 371 -11.15 -10.34 4.59
C ARG A 371 -10.20 -10.32 5.78
N VAL A 372 -10.34 -11.32 6.67
CA VAL A 372 -9.43 -11.58 7.77
C VAL A 372 -9.26 -13.08 7.98
N SER A 373 -8.06 -13.49 8.36
CA SER A 373 -7.82 -14.85 8.86
C SER A 373 -8.03 -14.88 10.38
N PHE A 374 -8.51 -16.00 10.90
CA PHE A 374 -8.73 -16.19 12.32
C PHE A 374 -8.44 -17.65 12.74
N LEU A 375 -8.24 -17.85 14.04
CA LEU A 375 -7.95 -19.15 14.61
C LEU A 375 -9.24 -19.81 15.13
N VAL A 376 -9.46 -21.08 14.74
CA VAL A 376 -10.39 -21.98 15.42
C VAL A 376 -9.57 -22.92 16.31
N ALA A 377 -9.83 -22.89 17.61
CA ALA A 377 -9.08 -23.62 18.64
C ALA A 377 -10.00 -24.67 19.33
N ASN A 378 -10.45 -25.66 18.56
CA ASN A 378 -11.27 -26.77 19.06
C ASN A 378 -10.46 -27.85 19.79
N SER A 379 -9.13 -27.89 19.60
CA SER A 379 -8.19 -28.78 20.27
C SER A 379 -6.85 -28.10 20.48
N TYR A 380 -6.10 -28.55 21.47
CA TYR A 380 -4.83 -28.01 21.89
C TYR A 380 -3.76 -29.09 21.79
N ALA A 381 -2.66 -28.78 21.08
CA ALA A 381 -1.54 -29.71 20.94
C ALA A 381 -0.75 -29.79 22.25
N PRO A 382 -0.21 -30.98 22.62
CA PRO A 382 0.71 -31.05 23.74
C PRO A 382 2.00 -30.29 23.42
N SER A 383 2.61 -29.69 24.44
CA SER A 383 3.98 -29.16 24.35
C SER A 383 5.01 -30.32 24.30
N PRO A 384 6.21 -30.16 23.69
CA PRO A 384 6.74 -28.91 23.13
C PRO A 384 6.18 -28.58 21.73
N LEU A 385 6.08 -27.26 21.45
CA LEU A 385 5.81 -26.76 20.09
C LEU A 385 7.11 -26.13 19.58
N THR A 386 7.57 -26.57 18.40
CA THR A 386 8.75 -26.01 17.73
C THR A 386 8.43 -25.58 16.31
N GLU A 387 8.94 -24.41 15.87
CA GLU A 387 8.80 -23.93 14.51
C GLU A 387 10.05 -23.16 14.06
N GLY A 388 10.65 -23.58 12.95
CA GLY A 388 11.81 -22.95 12.31
C GLY A 388 11.53 -22.52 10.86
N PHE A 389 10.26 -22.40 10.47
CA PHE A 389 9.79 -21.90 9.17
C PHE A 389 10.42 -22.62 7.97
N SER A 390 10.81 -23.89 8.14
CA SER A 390 11.41 -24.70 7.08
C SER A 390 10.43 -25.04 5.95
N SER A 391 9.12 -25.15 6.25
CA SER A 391 8.08 -25.39 5.25
C SER A 391 7.99 -24.24 4.25
N ALA A 392 7.74 -24.55 2.97
CA ALA A 392 7.48 -23.53 1.95
C ALA A 392 6.12 -22.82 2.12
N ILE A 393 5.21 -23.42 2.92
CA ILE A 393 3.88 -22.85 3.21
C ILE A 393 4.00 -21.87 4.37
N PHE A 394 3.45 -20.68 4.19
CA PHE A 394 3.37 -19.67 5.24
C PHE A 394 1.98 -19.02 5.28
N PRO A 395 1.36 -18.82 6.47
CA PRO A 395 1.83 -19.34 7.77
C PRO A 395 1.94 -20.86 7.77
N PRO A 396 2.78 -21.45 8.66
CA PRO A 396 2.92 -22.89 8.75
C PRO A 396 1.58 -23.60 8.93
N SER A 397 1.37 -24.71 8.21
CA SER A 397 0.08 -25.43 8.17
C SER A 397 -0.28 -26.17 9.47
N ASN A 398 0.64 -26.19 10.45
CA ASN A 398 0.44 -26.81 11.76
C ASN A 398 -0.41 -25.96 12.74
N GLY A 399 -1.13 -24.95 12.25
CA GLY A 399 -2.08 -24.16 13.04
C GLY A 399 -1.65 -22.74 13.35
N PHE A 400 -0.54 -22.24 12.76
CA PHE A 400 -0.22 -20.82 12.80
C PHE A 400 -1.23 -20.00 12.00
N VAL A 401 -1.54 -18.79 12.48
CA VAL A 401 -2.44 -17.87 11.78
C VAL A 401 -1.81 -16.47 11.72
N VAL A 402 -1.81 -15.87 10.54
CA VAL A 402 -1.50 -14.45 10.36
C VAL A 402 -2.81 -13.66 10.30
N VAL A 403 -2.97 -12.70 11.20
CA VAL A 403 -4.09 -11.75 11.19
C VAL A 403 -3.55 -10.42 10.68
N ASN A 404 -4.06 -9.99 9.53
CA ASN A 404 -3.75 -8.71 8.87
C ASN A 404 -5.08 -8.03 8.59
N PRO A 405 -5.52 -7.10 9.46
CA PRO A 405 -6.87 -6.53 9.37
C PRO A 405 -7.07 -5.56 8.22
N ASP A 406 -6.02 -4.85 7.81
CA ASP A 406 -6.07 -3.80 6.78
C ASP A 406 -5.67 -4.29 5.38
N GLY A 407 -5.11 -5.51 5.28
CA GLY A 407 -4.62 -6.09 4.02
C GLY A 407 -3.32 -5.46 3.52
N GLY A 408 -2.63 -4.67 4.36
CA GLY A 408 -1.36 -4.01 4.06
C GLY A 408 -0.14 -4.91 4.16
N ALA A 409 0.99 -4.31 4.60
CA ALA A 409 2.22 -5.05 4.89
C ALA A 409 1.97 -6.04 6.04
N SER A 410 2.53 -7.24 5.98
CA SER A 410 2.27 -8.27 6.98
C SER A 410 3.43 -9.25 7.13
N TRP A 411 3.24 -10.24 8.00
CA TRP A 411 4.16 -11.34 8.19
C TRP A 411 4.31 -12.17 6.91
N THR A 412 5.54 -12.47 6.56
CA THR A 412 5.90 -13.28 5.39
C THR A 412 7.06 -14.22 5.74
N ARG A 413 7.23 -15.31 4.98
CA ARG A 413 8.40 -16.17 5.08
C ARG A 413 9.50 -15.67 4.16
N VAL A 414 10.74 -15.71 4.66
CA VAL A 414 11.95 -15.45 3.85
C VAL A 414 12.84 -16.70 3.80
N THR A 415 13.76 -16.74 2.84
CA THR A 415 14.67 -17.87 2.60
C THR A 415 16.14 -17.45 2.53
N ASN A 416 16.45 -16.26 3.03
CA ASN A 416 17.78 -15.67 3.02
C ASN A 416 18.23 -15.15 4.40
N ALA A 417 17.46 -15.46 5.44
CA ALA A 417 17.77 -15.08 6.82
C ALA A 417 17.18 -16.14 7.77
N GLY A 418 17.98 -16.73 8.62
CA GLY A 418 17.57 -17.73 9.61
C GLY A 418 18.32 -17.56 10.91
N GLY A 419 17.70 -17.97 12.03
CA GLY A 419 18.20 -17.77 13.39
C GLY A 419 19.61 -18.31 13.56
N PHE A 420 20.54 -17.44 13.96
CA PHE A 420 21.97 -17.74 14.12
C PHE A 420 22.62 -18.45 12.93
N ASN A 421 22.04 -18.27 11.72
CA ASN A 421 22.49 -18.93 10.47
C ASN A 421 22.43 -20.46 10.52
N LEU A 422 21.59 -21.02 11.39
CA LEU A 422 21.34 -22.46 11.48
C LEU A 422 20.46 -22.96 10.33
N THR A 423 19.55 -22.09 9.91
CA THR A 423 18.69 -22.27 8.75
C THR A 423 18.80 -21.04 7.85
N MET A 424 18.16 -21.06 6.69
CA MET A 424 18.08 -19.90 5.79
C MET A 424 16.66 -19.29 5.78
N GLN A 425 15.79 -19.77 6.66
CA GLN A 425 14.38 -19.41 6.69
C GLN A 425 14.03 -18.73 8.01
N SER A 426 13.08 -17.79 7.95
CA SER A 426 12.45 -17.18 9.14
C SER A 426 11.12 -16.52 8.75
N ALA A 427 10.32 -16.16 9.75
CA ALA A 427 9.23 -15.23 9.57
C ALA A 427 9.77 -13.79 9.59
N LYS A 428 9.36 -12.96 8.62
CA LYS A 428 9.72 -11.54 8.51
C LYS A 428 8.47 -10.67 8.60
N TYR A 429 8.55 -9.59 9.36
CA TYR A 429 7.63 -8.46 9.26
C TYR A 429 8.31 -7.27 8.58
N ASP A 430 7.63 -6.70 7.56
CA ASP A 430 8.22 -5.64 6.72
C ASP A 430 7.86 -4.25 7.24
N PHE A 431 8.52 -3.81 8.31
CA PHE A 431 8.39 -2.44 8.79
C PHE A 431 9.00 -1.41 7.81
N TYR A 432 10.02 -1.83 7.02
CA TYR A 432 10.72 -0.90 6.13
C TYR A 432 9.82 -0.34 5.04
N SER A 433 8.99 -1.16 4.43
CA SER A 433 8.09 -0.78 3.34
C SER A 433 6.71 -0.34 3.83
N ASN A 434 6.38 -0.60 5.11
CA ASN A 434 5.10 -0.21 5.69
C ASN A 434 5.08 1.29 5.99
N THR A 435 4.20 2.03 5.32
CA THR A 435 4.05 3.48 5.48
C THR A 435 2.95 3.87 6.48
N VAL A 436 2.18 2.92 6.99
CA VAL A 436 1.05 3.17 7.90
C VAL A 436 1.56 3.11 9.34
N LEU A 437 1.74 4.28 9.97
CA LEU A 437 2.17 4.36 11.37
C LEU A 437 1.11 3.79 12.31
N GLY A 438 1.56 2.96 13.26
CA GLY A 438 0.69 2.32 14.24
C GLY A 438 -0.06 1.10 13.71
N ASP A 439 0.18 0.71 12.45
CA ASP A 439 -0.34 -0.52 11.88
C ASP A 439 0.08 -1.74 12.70
N LYS A 440 -0.87 -2.69 12.88
CA LYS A 440 -0.70 -3.86 13.74
C LYS A 440 -1.13 -5.13 13.04
N ASP A 441 -0.21 -6.09 13.03
CA ASP A 441 -0.46 -7.46 12.59
C ASP A 441 -0.13 -8.48 13.66
N GLU A 442 -0.81 -9.62 13.60
CA GLU A 442 -0.63 -10.69 14.57
C GLU A 442 -0.11 -11.97 13.89
N LEU A 443 0.85 -12.63 14.51
CA LEU A 443 1.20 -14.03 14.24
C LEU A 443 0.75 -14.85 15.44
N ILE A 444 -0.37 -15.59 15.28
CA ILE A 444 -0.92 -16.44 16.34
C ILE A 444 -0.30 -17.84 16.22
N LEU A 445 0.23 -18.35 17.33
CA LEU A 445 0.80 -19.68 17.42
C LEU A 445 -0.33 -20.74 17.51
N PRO A 446 -0.06 -22.01 17.16
CA PRO A 446 -1.00 -23.09 17.39
C PRO A 446 -1.47 -23.16 18.84
N PRO A 447 -2.74 -23.50 19.09
CA PRO A 447 -3.24 -23.71 20.45
C PRO A 447 -2.48 -24.81 21.16
N VAL A 448 -2.10 -24.60 22.44
CA VAL A 448 -1.22 -25.52 23.15
C VAL A 448 -1.77 -25.88 24.54
N ASP A 449 -1.58 -27.14 24.95
CA ASP A 449 -1.82 -27.63 26.29
C ASP A 449 -0.53 -27.53 27.14
N LEU A 450 -0.55 -26.64 28.13
CA LEU A 450 0.53 -26.43 29.10
C LEU A 450 0.18 -26.92 30.50
N SER A 451 -0.91 -27.69 30.69
CA SER A 451 -1.38 -28.14 32.00
C SER A 451 -0.37 -29.02 32.75
N GLY A 452 0.51 -29.70 32.02
CA GLY A 452 1.63 -30.48 32.58
C GLY A 452 2.89 -29.69 32.91
N ALA A 453 2.92 -28.39 32.58
CA ALA A 453 4.12 -27.58 32.70
C ALA A 453 4.32 -27.02 34.10
N ASN A 454 5.52 -27.20 34.68
CA ASN A 454 5.89 -26.59 35.97
C ASN A 454 6.28 -25.11 35.81
N ALA A 455 6.92 -24.75 34.69
CA ALA A 455 7.37 -23.40 34.41
C ALA A 455 7.41 -23.18 32.88
N PRO A 456 6.25 -23.04 32.23
CA PRO A 456 6.20 -22.93 30.77
C PRO A 456 6.94 -21.67 30.29
N SER A 457 7.64 -21.80 29.19
CA SER A 457 8.41 -20.71 28.59
C SER A 457 8.37 -20.78 27.06
N LEU A 458 8.39 -19.60 26.45
CA LEU A 458 8.52 -19.41 25.00
C LEU A 458 9.92 -18.88 24.72
N MET A 459 10.66 -19.58 23.89
CA MET A 459 11.94 -19.12 23.33
C MET A 459 11.77 -18.85 21.84
N PHE A 460 12.50 -17.86 21.35
CA PHE A 460 12.60 -17.58 19.93
C PHE A 460 13.85 -16.76 19.62
N ASP A 461 14.31 -16.85 18.39
CA ASP A 461 15.39 -16.02 17.90
C ASP A 461 14.83 -14.79 17.19
N ILE A 462 15.40 -13.62 17.49
CA ILE A 462 14.99 -12.33 16.92
C ILE A 462 16.18 -11.65 16.24
N ALA A 463 15.93 -11.03 15.07
CA ALA A 463 16.85 -10.11 14.44
C ALA A 463 16.11 -8.83 14.03
N TYR A 464 16.64 -7.69 14.42
CA TYR A 464 16.07 -6.38 14.13
C TYR A 464 17.13 -5.28 14.15
N ALA A 465 16.99 -4.29 13.28
CA ALA A 465 17.72 -3.04 13.30
C ALA A 465 16.76 -1.86 13.21
N GLN A 466 16.94 -0.81 14.03
CA GLN A 466 16.22 0.43 13.82
C GLN A 466 16.59 1.05 12.46
N ARG A 467 15.69 1.80 11.82
CA ARG A 467 16.04 2.65 10.66
C ARG A 467 16.87 3.86 11.09
N ASN A 468 16.51 4.45 12.22
CA ASN A 468 17.19 5.57 12.87
C ASN A 468 16.77 5.64 14.35
N ALA A 469 17.40 6.52 15.13
CA ALA A 469 17.15 6.64 16.57
C ALA A 469 15.69 7.02 16.95
N ASN A 470 14.90 7.55 16.02
CA ASN A 470 13.51 7.93 16.27
C ASN A 470 12.49 6.83 15.85
N SER A 471 12.97 5.76 15.20
CA SER A 471 12.11 4.63 14.82
C SER A 471 11.73 3.83 16.07
N ASN A 472 10.46 3.54 16.23
CA ASN A 472 9.95 2.87 17.43
C ASN A 472 9.00 1.72 17.09
N ASP A 473 9.41 0.83 16.17
CA ASP A 473 8.70 -0.42 15.94
C ASP A 473 8.61 -1.23 17.22
N GLN A 474 7.55 -1.98 17.39
CA GLN A 474 7.31 -2.74 18.60
C GLN A 474 6.97 -4.20 18.27
N LEU A 475 7.46 -5.11 19.09
CA LEU A 475 7.03 -6.50 19.21
C LEU A 475 6.48 -6.72 20.60
N GLU A 476 5.22 -7.16 20.69
CA GLU A 476 4.58 -7.59 21.92
C GLU A 476 4.15 -9.06 21.80
N ILE A 477 4.25 -9.81 22.89
CA ILE A 477 3.71 -11.18 22.95
C ILE A 477 2.63 -11.20 24.03
N PHE A 478 1.49 -11.74 23.64
CA PHE A 478 0.35 -11.88 24.53
C PHE A 478 0.02 -13.37 24.70
N ALA A 479 -0.42 -13.73 25.89
CA ALA A 479 -0.93 -15.05 26.20
C ALA A 479 -2.36 -14.95 26.76
N SER A 480 -3.19 -15.98 26.48
CA SER A 480 -4.56 -16.12 26.95
C SER A 480 -4.82 -17.56 27.38
N SER A 481 -5.52 -17.77 28.50
CA SER A 481 -6.03 -19.06 28.95
C SER A 481 -7.56 -19.18 28.86
N ASN A 482 -8.22 -18.22 28.23
CA ASN A 482 -9.68 -18.15 28.10
C ASN A 482 -10.14 -17.87 26.66
N CYS A 483 -9.45 -18.52 25.70
CA CYS A 483 -9.78 -18.42 24.27
C CYS A 483 -9.72 -16.99 23.70
N GLY A 484 -8.76 -16.17 24.16
CA GLY A 484 -8.62 -14.81 23.65
C GLY A 484 -9.63 -13.80 24.21
N ALA A 485 -10.52 -14.21 25.13
CA ALA A 485 -11.44 -13.27 25.77
C ALA A 485 -10.70 -12.19 26.58
N THR A 486 -9.55 -12.55 27.16
CA THR A 486 -8.59 -11.60 27.70
C THR A 486 -7.17 -12.02 27.32
N TRP A 487 -6.34 -11.02 27.07
CA TRP A 487 -4.93 -11.19 26.72
C TRP A 487 -4.04 -10.51 27.77
N THR A 488 -3.01 -11.22 28.21
CA THR A 488 -1.99 -10.67 29.11
C THR A 488 -0.69 -10.48 28.32
N SER A 489 -0.11 -9.28 28.35
CA SER A 489 1.22 -9.04 27.79
C SER A 489 2.27 -9.74 28.62
N VAL A 490 3.00 -10.66 28.00
CA VAL A 490 4.08 -11.43 28.63
C VAL A 490 5.46 -10.99 28.15
N PHE A 491 5.52 -10.23 27.06
CA PHE A 491 6.75 -9.65 26.52
C PHE A 491 6.42 -8.37 25.75
N SER A 492 7.29 -7.36 25.87
CA SER A 492 7.17 -6.12 25.09
C SER A 492 8.54 -5.49 24.91
N GLN A 493 8.96 -5.31 23.67
CA GLN A 493 10.17 -4.56 23.32
C GLN A 493 9.87 -3.62 22.15
N SER A 494 10.52 -2.45 22.15
CA SER A 494 10.37 -1.47 21.07
C SER A 494 11.68 -0.72 20.81
N GLY A 495 11.83 -0.23 19.58
CA GLY A 495 12.91 0.66 19.18
C GLY A 495 14.30 0.15 19.58
N ALA A 496 15.00 0.93 20.40
CA ALA A 496 16.36 0.61 20.85
C ALA A 496 16.48 -0.66 21.70
N MET A 497 15.42 -1.05 22.42
CA MET A 497 15.42 -2.29 23.22
C MET A 497 15.37 -3.54 22.34
N MET A 498 14.68 -3.44 21.20
CA MET A 498 14.55 -4.54 20.24
C MET A 498 15.78 -4.63 19.33
N THR A 499 16.48 -3.52 19.10
CA THR A 499 17.60 -3.45 18.14
C THR A 499 18.80 -4.30 18.57
N ILE A 500 19.44 -4.97 17.63
CA ILE A 500 20.57 -5.89 17.86
C ILE A 500 21.83 -5.36 17.19
N VAL A 501 21.70 -4.82 15.99
CA VAL A 501 22.80 -4.20 15.25
C VAL A 501 22.58 -2.69 15.17
N PRO A 502 23.62 -1.88 14.86
CA PRO A 502 23.47 -0.45 14.66
C PRO A 502 22.36 -0.10 13.66
N PRO A 503 21.72 1.08 13.77
CA PRO A 503 20.64 1.47 12.88
C PRO A 503 21.04 1.39 11.40
N VAL A 504 20.14 0.85 10.56
CA VAL A 504 20.31 0.68 9.11
C VAL A 504 19.33 1.60 8.41
N SER A 505 19.83 2.66 7.78
CA SER A 505 19.02 3.64 7.05
C SER A 505 19.18 3.51 5.51
N GLY A 506 18.15 3.89 4.77
CA GLY A 506 18.18 3.95 3.30
C GLY A 506 18.02 2.61 2.57
N ILE A 507 18.12 1.49 3.27
CA ILE A 507 17.91 0.13 2.74
C ILE A 507 17.14 -0.72 3.74
N ALA A 508 16.44 -1.74 3.23
CA ALA A 508 15.80 -2.75 4.05
C ALA A 508 16.85 -3.60 4.77
N TYR A 509 16.73 -3.73 6.09
CA TYR A 509 17.62 -4.59 6.88
C TYR A 509 17.38 -6.06 6.55
N VAL A 510 18.46 -6.79 6.35
CA VAL A 510 18.52 -8.25 6.27
C VAL A 510 19.68 -8.71 7.16
N PRO A 511 19.48 -9.66 8.09
CA PRO A 511 20.57 -10.23 8.87
C PRO A 511 21.66 -10.82 7.95
N ASP A 512 22.92 -10.57 8.25
CA ASP A 512 24.03 -11.15 7.48
C ASP A 512 24.10 -12.67 7.71
N ALA A 513 24.03 -13.44 6.62
CA ALA A 513 24.11 -14.90 6.66
C ALA A 513 25.47 -15.43 7.17
N ASN A 514 26.49 -14.58 7.26
CA ASN A 514 27.82 -14.95 7.75
C ASN A 514 28.09 -14.44 9.19
N ASP A 515 27.17 -13.63 9.75
CA ASP A 515 27.34 -13.08 11.11
C ASP A 515 26.16 -13.45 12.02
N PRO A 516 26.29 -14.51 12.82
CA PRO A 516 25.25 -14.92 13.75
C PRO A 516 24.97 -13.90 14.86
N THR A 517 25.84 -12.90 15.06
CA THR A 517 25.64 -11.84 16.07
C THR A 517 24.51 -10.86 15.68
N HIS A 518 23.98 -10.96 14.46
CA HIS A 518 22.77 -10.25 14.05
C HIS A 518 21.49 -10.82 14.70
N TRP A 519 21.60 -11.92 15.43
CA TRP A 519 20.50 -12.60 16.10
C TRP A 519 20.68 -12.61 17.62
N ARG A 520 19.55 -12.55 18.34
CA ARG A 520 19.46 -12.68 19.78
C ARG A 520 18.38 -13.70 20.14
N ASN A 521 18.65 -14.56 21.10
CA ASN A 521 17.64 -15.46 21.65
C ASN A 521 16.86 -14.74 22.76
N GLU A 522 15.55 -14.77 22.70
CA GLU A 522 14.64 -14.26 23.71
C GLU A 522 14.00 -15.41 24.50
N LEU A 523 13.88 -15.21 25.81
CA LEU A 523 13.19 -16.13 26.71
C LEU A 523 12.04 -15.41 27.40
N VAL A 524 10.83 -15.88 27.19
CA VAL A 524 9.61 -15.35 27.79
C VAL A 524 9.00 -16.37 28.74
N THR A 525 8.92 -16.04 30.02
CA THR A 525 8.26 -16.89 31.00
C THR A 525 6.76 -16.72 30.92
N LEU A 526 6.04 -17.85 30.88
CA LEU A 526 4.57 -17.90 30.79
C LEU A 526 3.96 -18.19 32.16
N THR A 527 4.35 -17.41 33.17
CA THR A 527 3.86 -17.58 34.53
C THR A 527 2.35 -17.44 34.61
N GLY A 528 1.67 -18.44 35.17
CA GLY A 528 0.21 -18.47 35.31
C GLY A 528 -0.54 -19.05 34.10
N PHE A 529 0.18 -19.49 33.05
CA PHE A 529 -0.41 -20.12 31.87
C PHE A 529 -0.18 -21.65 31.82
N ASN A 530 -0.10 -22.30 32.96
CA ASN A 530 0.03 -23.76 33.09
C ASN A 530 -1.37 -24.44 33.00
N THR A 531 -2.11 -24.17 31.95
CA THR A 531 -3.46 -24.68 31.69
C THR A 531 -3.52 -25.42 30.36
N SER A 532 -4.61 -26.20 30.15
CA SER A 532 -4.79 -27.00 28.92
C SER A 532 -5.23 -26.21 27.70
N ASN A 533 -5.44 -24.90 27.81
CA ASN A 533 -6.09 -24.10 26.76
C ASN A 533 -5.37 -22.75 26.56
N VAL A 534 -4.08 -22.80 26.27
CA VAL A 534 -3.26 -21.60 26.11
C VAL A 534 -3.20 -21.20 24.63
N LEU A 535 -3.46 -19.91 24.38
CA LEU A 535 -3.23 -19.24 23.12
C LEU A 535 -2.11 -18.21 23.29
N ILE A 536 -1.25 -18.10 22.29
CA ILE A 536 -0.15 -17.12 22.26
C ILE A 536 -0.16 -16.40 20.92
N LYS A 537 0.04 -15.09 20.95
CA LYS A 537 0.20 -14.28 19.74
C LYS A 537 1.36 -13.30 19.84
N MET A 538 2.06 -13.10 18.74
CA MET A 538 3.06 -12.07 18.55
C MET A 538 2.42 -10.93 17.76
N VAL A 539 2.46 -9.72 18.30
CA VAL A 539 1.84 -8.52 17.71
C VAL A 539 2.94 -7.55 17.35
N THR A 540 3.02 -7.16 16.09
CA THR A 540 3.89 -6.08 15.63
C THR A 540 3.14 -4.76 15.59
N THR A 541 3.83 -3.65 15.89
CA THR A 541 3.31 -2.29 15.69
C THR A 541 4.32 -1.47 14.91
N ASN A 542 3.91 -0.93 13.76
CA ASN A 542 4.79 -0.15 12.91
C ASN A 542 5.09 1.23 13.52
N GLY A 543 6.36 1.48 13.78
CA GLY A 543 6.93 2.75 14.26
C GLY A 543 7.88 3.41 13.26
N ASN A 544 7.73 3.14 11.95
CA ASN A 544 8.55 3.66 10.86
C ASN A 544 10.03 3.22 10.94
N GLY A 545 10.24 1.96 11.26
CA GLY A 545 11.57 1.39 11.45
C GLY A 545 12.04 0.51 10.30
N ASN A 546 12.61 -0.64 10.62
CA ASN A 546 13.18 -1.56 9.65
C ASN A 546 12.75 -3.01 9.94
N ASN A 547 13.07 -3.95 9.05
CA ASN A 547 12.54 -5.30 9.08
C ASN A 547 12.87 -6.05 10.37
N LEU A 548 11.88 -6.77 10.86
CA LEU A 548 11.95 -7.71 11.99
C LEU A 548 11.95 -9.14 11.46
N TYR A 549 12.77 -9.99 12.05
CA TYR A 549 12.83 -11.42 11.75
C TYR A 549 12.67 -12.23 13.05
N ILE A 550 11.87 -13.31 12.96
CA ILE A 550 11.65 -14.26 14.07
C ILE A 550 11.92 -15.67 13.53
N ASP A 551 12.64 -16.46 14.31
CA ASP A 551 12.93 -17.87 13.99
C ASP A 551 13.03 -18.73 15.24
N ASN A 552 13.15 -20.04 15.05
CA ASN A 552 13.39 -21.02 16.11
C ASN A 552 12.45 -20.87 17.31
N ILE A 553 11.14 -20.67 17.02
CA ILE A 553 10.12 -20.66 18.07
C ILE A 553 10.11 -22.01 18.76
N ASN A 554 10.26 -22.00 20.08
CA ASN A 554 10.22 -23.18 20.94
C ASN A 554 9.41 -22.88 22.19
N LEU A 555 8.32 -23.58 22.37
CA LEU A 555 7.44 -23.49 23.52
C LEU A 555 7.56 -24.77 24.36
N GLU A 556 8.13 -24.63 25.54
CA GLU A 556 8.48 -25.75 26.43
C GLU A 556 7.66 -25.77 27.71
N GLN A 557 7.53 -26.97 28.29
CA GLN A 557 6.83 -27.20 29.57
C GLN A 557 7.65 -26.81 30.81
N SER A 558 8.95 -26.58 30.64
CA SER A 558 9.84 -26.17 31.75
C SER A 558 10.65 -24.97 31.34
N SER A 559 10.81 -24.02 32.24
CA SER A 559 11.85 -22.98 32.08
C SER A 559 13.22 -23.63 31.94
N PRO A 560 14.09 -23.17 31.04
CA PRO A 560 15.46 -23.70 30.90
C PRO A 560 16.36 -23.39 32.09
N THR A 561 15.83 -23.04 33.25
CA THR A 561 16.55 -22.75 34.52
C THR A 561 16.91 -23.97 35.32
N ALA A 562 16.44 -25.12 35.01
CA ALA A 562 16.97 -26.33 35.56
C ALA A 562 17.34 -27.21 34.42
N LEU A 563 18.54 -27.70 34.40
CA LEU A 563 18.74 -29.03 33.91
C LEU A 563 17.37 -29.69 33.69
N HIS A 564 16.76 -29.51 32.54
CA HIS A 564 15.84 -30.54 32.09
C HIS A 564 16.70 -31.78 32.30
N SER A 565 16.28 -32.62 33.17
CA SER A 565 17.00 -33.85 33.40
C SER A 565 17.03 -34.48 32.02
N LEU A 566 18.10 -34.30 31.41
CA LEU A 566 18.66 -35.10 30.36
C LEU A 566 18.82 -36.53 30.88
N GLU A 567 17.84 -37.03 31.66
CA GLU A 567 17.88 -38.38 32.15
C GLU A 567 17.76 -39.40 31.01
N SER A 568 17.36 -38.98 29.83
CA SER A 568 17.49 -39.83 28.62
C SER A 568 18.63 -39.41 27.67
N LEU A 569 19.31 -38.24 27.92
CA LEU A 569 20.36 -37.70 27.04
C LEU A 569 21.63 -37.32 27.80
N SER A 570 21.67 -37.45 29.12
CA SER A 570 22.87 -37.19 29.95
C SER A 570 23.99 -38.20 29.65
N GLU A 571 23.67 -39.28 29.00
CA GLU A 571 24.65 -40.23 28.47
C GLU A 571 25.31 -39.78 27.17
N VAL A 572 24.89 -38.67 26.53
CA VAL A 572 25.28 -38.33 25.18
C VAL A 572 26.31 -37.23 25.05
N LEU A 573 26.39 -36.30 26.03
CA LEU A 573 27.31 -35.16 25.98
C LEU A 573 28.01 -34.89 27.27
N THR A 574 29.34 -34.95 27.30
CA THR A 574 30.17 -34.46 28.41
C THR A 574 30.93 -33.21 28.01
N LEU A 575 31.01 -32.26 28.95
CA LEU A 575 31.71 -30.99 28.82
C LEU A 575 32.73 -30.84 29.93
N GLY A 576 33.99 -30.53 29.60
CA GLY A 576 35.05 -30.30 30.60
C GLY A 576 36.34 -29.74 30.01
N PRO A 577 37.09 -28.96 30.79
CA PRO A 577 36.75 -28.44 32.11
C PRO A 577 35.67 -27.33 32.08
N ASN A 578 34.85 -27.29 33.11
CA ASN A 578 33.95 -26.17 33.40
C ASN A 578 34.00 -25.91 34.92
N PRO A 579 34.57 -24.80 35.40
CA PRO A 579 35.02 -23.61 34.64
C PRO A 579 36.20 -23.86 33.71
N SER A 580 36.21 -23.11 32.59
CA SER A 580 37.27 -23.15 31.57
C SER A 580 38.09 -21.82 31.60
N ALA A 581 39.38 -21.88 31.25
CA ALA A 581 40.19 -20.66 31.12
C ALA A 581 40.16 -20.14 29.67
N SER A 582 40.42 -20.99 28.68
CA SER A 582 40.45 -20.60 27.26
C SER A 582 39.99 -21.73 26.33
N GLN A 583 39.71 -22.90 26.88
CA GLN A 583 39.26 -24.04 26.10
C GLN A 583 38.50 -25.06 26.95
N PHE A 584 37.55 -25.77 26.30
CA PHE A 584 36.88 -26.93 26.88
C PHE A 584 36.62 -27.99 25.79
N LYS A 585 36.49 -29.24 26.20
CA LYS A 585 36.19 -30.36 25.32
C LYS A 585 34.71 -30.74 25.45
N LEU A 586 34.07 -30.93 24.31
CA LEU A 586 32.77 -31.59 24.19
C LEU A 586 32.99 -33.01 23.70
N SER A 587 32.41 -33.99 24.38
CA SER A 587 32.48 -35.39 23.94
C SER A 587 31.08 -35.96 23.84
N PHE A 588 30.81 -36.66 22.72
CA PHE A 588 29.54 -37.25 22.38
C PHE A 588 29.65 -38.77 22.47
N GLN A 589 28.70 -39.44 23.10
CA GLN A 589 28.73 -40.89 23.22
C GLN A 589 28.35 -41.58 21.90
N ASN A 590 27.51 -40.94 21.06
CA ASN A 590 27.12 -41.51 19.78
C ASN A 590 27.92 -40.87 18.64
N GLU A 591 28.51 -41.69 17.78
CA GLU A 591 29.13 -41.24 16.54
C GLU A 591 28.05 -40.84 15.52
N SER A 592 28.22 -39.70 14.90
CA SER A 592 27.39 -39.23 13.78
C SER A 592 28.28 -38.55 12.76
N THR A 593 27.92 -38.62 11.50
CA THR A 593 28.65 -37.96 10.41
C THR A 593 28.22 -36.51 10.21
N ALA A 594 27.23 -36.02 10.99
CA ALA A 594 26.72 -34.66 10.87
C ALA A 594 27.69 -33.65 11.49
N PRO A 595 27.77 -32.45 10.91
CA PRO A 595 28.54 -31.37 11.50
C PRO A 595 27.95 -30.92 12.86
N ILE A 596 28.83 -30.46 13.72
CA ILE A 596 28.49 -29.98 15.08
C ILE A 596 28.67 -28.47 15.08
N GLN A 597 27.60 -27.74 15.31
CA GLN A 597 27.68 -26.30 15.53
C GLN A 597 27.66 -26.01 17.03
N VAL A 598 28.57 -25.16 17.47
CA VAL A 598 28.71 -24.72 18.85
C VAL A 598 28.59 -23.21 18.88
N LEU A 599 27.63 -22.71 19.68
CA LEU A 599 27.42 -21.29 19.93
C LEU A 599 27.62 -21.01 21.42
N ILE A 600 28.25 -19.88 21.74
CA ILE A 600 28.36 -19.37 23.14
C ILE A 600 27.63 -18.04 23.17
N MET A 601 26.71 -17.91 24.13
CA MET A 601 25.88 -16.73 24.32
C MET A 601 26.21 -16.10 25.68
N ASP A 602 26.19 -14.78 25.76
CA ASP A 602 26.29 -14.05 27.02
C ASP A 602 24.97 -14.11 27.82
N VAL A 603 24.95 -13.51 28.99
CA VAL A 603 23.76 -13.48 29.87
C VAL A 603 22.59 -12.69 29.29
N ALA A 604 22.81 -11.86 28.26
CA ALA A 604 21.80 -11.13 27.53
C ALA A 604 21.27 -11.92 26.33
N GLY A 605 21.74 -13.18 26.09
CA GLY A 605 21.36 -14.01 24.97
C GLY A 605 22.07 -13.67 23.65
N LYS A 606 23.03 -12.73 23.65
CA LYS A 606 23.82 -12.37 22.47
C LYS A 606 24.87 -13.44 22.18
N CYS A 607 24.95 -13.95 20.94
CA CYS A 607 26.00 -14.85 20.52
C CYS A 607 27.34 -14.10 20.50
N VAL A 608 28.28 -14.57 21.31
CA VAL A 608 29.63 -13.98 21.47
C VAL A 608 30.71 -14.86 20.86
N TRP A 609 30.39 -16.10 20.49
CA TRP A 609 31.28 -17.03 19.81
C TRP A 609 30.48 -18.11 19.09
N ASN A 610 30.88 -18.49 17.85
CA ASN A 610 30.25 -19.52 17.04
C ASN A 610 31.29 -20.24 16.18
N GLN A 611 31.23 -21.56 16.13
CA GLN A 611 32.05 -22.37 15.23
C GLN A 611 31.35 -23.67 14.89
N THR A 612 31.51 -24.10 13.61
CA THR A 612 31.04 -25.39 13.14
C THR A 612 32.23 -26.33 12.97
N TYR A 613 32.10 -27.54 13.49
CA TYR A 613 33.10 -28.62 13.40
C TYR A 613 32.59 -29.71 12.45
N SER A 614 33.50 -30.31 11.71
CA SER A 614 33.19 -31.56 11.00
C SER A 614 32.82 -32.68 11.98
N SER A 615 32.17 -33.74 11.51
CA SER A 615 31.74 -34.87 12.35
C SER A 615 32.88 -35.41 13.22
N ALA A 616 32.65 -35.50 14.52
CA ALA A 616 33.58 -36.02 15.49
C ALA A 616 32.86 -36.58 16.71
N SER A 617 33.45 -37.56 17.39
CA SER A 617 33.01 -38.03 18.72
C SER A 617 33.40 -37.06 19.82
N SER A 618 34.33 -36.14 19.55
CA SER A 618 34.65 -35.02 20.47
C SER A 618 35.24 -33.84 19.73
N VAL A 619 34.96 -32.62 20.22
CA VAL A 619 35.51 -31.38 19.71
C VAL A 619 36.17 -30.58 20.81
N LEU A 620 37.30 -29.95 20.51
CA LEU A 620 37.97 -28.99 21.42
C LEU A 620 37.56 -27.60 21.01
N VAL A 621 36.79 -26.93 21.87
CA VAL A 621 36.38 -25.54 21.69
C VAL A 621 37.43 -24.64 22.31
N GLN A 622 38.05 -23.79 21.50
CA GLN A 622 39.01 -22.76 21.93
C GLN A 622 38.34 -21.39 21.81
N HIS A 623 38.42 -20.59 22.87
CA HIS A 623 37.77 -19.27 22.93
C HIS A 623 38.67 -18.24 23.59
N GLN A 624 38.36 -16.96 23.37
CA GLN A 624 39.01 -15.81 24.02
C GLN A 624 37.96 -14.94 24.73
N LEU A 625 36.99 -15.59 25.37
CA LEU A 625 35.91 -14.89 26.06
C LEU A 625 36.44 -14.30 27.39
N PRO A 626 35.98 -13.11 27.78
CA PRO A 626 36.21 -12.56 29.13
C PRO A 626 35.70 -13.49 30.22
N ALA A 627 36.25 -13.34 31.44
CA ALA A 627 35.73 -14.06 32.59
C ALA A 627 34.26 -13.75 32.83
N GLY A 628 33.44 -14.78 32.98
CA GLY A 628 32.00 -14.62 33.12
C GLY A 628 31.23 -15.93 33.00
N SER A 629 29.91 -15.82 33.12
CA SER A 629 28.96 -16.92 32.88
C SER A 629 28.35 -16.80 31.50
N TYR A 630 28.31 -17.91 30.78
CA TYR A 630 27.81 -17.99 29.41
C TYR A 630 26.89 -19.19 29.23
N GLN A 631 26.04 -19.13 28.22
CA GLN A 631 25.26 -20.28 27.75
C GLN A 631 25.88 -20.86 26.49
N LEU A 632 26.11 -22.16 26.49
CA LEU A 632 26.63 -22.93 25.40
C LEU A 632 25.46 -23.65 24.72
N LYS A 633 25.17 -23.32 23.45
CA LYS A 633 24.19 -24.04 22.62
C LYS A 633 24.96 -24.90 21.62
N ILE A 634 24.60 -26.17 21.52
CA ILE A 634 25.24 -27.13 20.63
C ILE A 634 24.15 -27.74 19.76
N ASN A 635 24.35 -27.70 18.45
CA ASN A 635 23.42 -28.26 17.48
C ASN A 635 24.10 -29.36 16.65
N ARG A 636 23.44 -30.50 16.49
CA ARG A 636 23.88 -31.62 15.65
C ARG A 636 22.67 -32.37 15.10
N GLU A 637 22.47 -32.36 13.79
CA GLU A 637 21.25 -32.89 13.16
C GLU A 637 19.97 -32.26 13.76
N ASN A 638 19.09 -33.09 14.29
CA ASN A 638 17.84 -32.68 14.94
C ASN A 638 17.99 -32.58 16.48
N ALA A 639 19.21 -32.70 17.02
CA ALA A 639 19.48 -32.64 18.43
C ALA A 639 20.10 -31.30 18.85
N HIS A 640 19.59 -30.73 19.93
CA HIS A 640 20.06 -29.46 20.49
C HIS A 640 20.36 -29.65 21.97
N TRP A 641 21.49 -29.14 22.42
CA TRP A 641 21.88 -29.16 23.84
C TRP A 641 22.21 -27.75 24.28
N ILE A 642 21.78 -27.39 25.49
CA ILE A 642 22.15 -26.15 26.13
C ILE A 642 22.85 -26.49 27.45
N LYS A 643 24.02 -25.89 27.71
CA LYS A 643 24.80 -26.03 28.93
C LYS A 643 25.30 -24.68 29.39
N SER A 644 25.37 -24.47 30.72
CA SER A 644 26.06 -23.31 31.25
C SER A 644 27.55 -23.56 31.32
N ILE A 645 28.35 -22.56 30.90
CA ILE A 645 29.80 -22.57 31.05
C ILE A 645 30.24 -21.35 31.88
N ILE A 646 31.25 -21.54 32.67
CA ILE A 646 31.92 -20.49 33.41
C ILE A 646 33.33 -20.32 32.84
N VAL A 647 33.67 -19.10 32.46
CA VAL A 647 35.02 -18.75 31.99
C VAL A 647 35.74 -18.06 33.14
N ASN A 648 36.87 -18.63 33.56
CA ASN A 648 37.75 -18.04 34.55
C ASN A 648 38.72 -17.05 33.90
N PRO A 649 39.29 -16.09 34.68
CA PRO A 649 40.28 -15.14 34.21
C PRO A 649 41.53 -15.81 33.65
#